data_4f9c66737aedb5c9ff4f13a91386a7b0
#
_entry.id   4f9c66737aedb5c9ff4f13a91386a7b0
#
_cell.length_a   1.000
_cell.length_b   1.000
_cell.length_c   1.000
_cell.angle_alpha   90.00
_cell.angle_beta   90.00
_cell.angle_gamma   90.00
#
_symmetry.space_group_name_H-M   'P 1'
#
loop_
_entity.id
_entity.type
_entity.pdbx_description
1 polymer ?
#
loop_
_entity_poly.entity_id
_entity_poly.type
_entity_poly.pdbx_seq_one_letter_code
_entity_poly.pdbx_strand_id
1 'polypeptide(L)'
;MFRRLLRWVDEQTELVTLLQRFMEEPLALGVGWPHIFGSIALFLFGTQLATGILLMVYYVPSPDAAYQSTAYLNSQLPFGALVRGLHHWGASAMLVGVLVHMLQAFFWGAYKRPRQIIWVIGVFLLLVTLALSFTGYLLPWDQKAYWATVVGTRIAGAVPAIGPYLTTIIRGGPNVGALTLTRFFGLHVMIFPALLIGLIVFHVSQVRRQGITAPWRRVGEESSAPHPGLFYPDQVFKDAVVALIVLAGLFAIALHVPAPLESMANPSSTGYKPRPEWYFLPNFQLLTYIPTRWGQWGEFVGAIVIPALAVVALLLLPYLDRNPERLPRRRPFVTAAAIAALGAFSYLGIAGAQSGPRPVTLNDTQQRGQKVFLDLRCQSCHGINGGGGMEGVDLAQGGQRDPRAVEEKLTQPTRSNPRSIMPPVPQSLGESDLHDLVAFVSAVDSRFQMPSEVAGLFPSKPISHYQQNWFANHRYEVLKDPTVCEQCHKPTFCQSCHRNRRPDSHLHDWLKYHYGTARERPEYCQVCHEQTSCNACHSKTLHTGDWMQRHGQAAAGGDQLCLECHNAAECTTCHGGAKPASHNRPDWVHSHAGAPRKECETCHTAEFCVTCHQGARPKSHDASWVSRHGSVAKPDPQACATCHRTAFCQDCHGGVAMPHPADWVTAHKDTASFARGSACYRCHDYAKFCSQCHGETPPEESKPGA
;
A
#
# COMPACT_ATOMS: atom_id res chain seq x y z
N MET A 1 50.41 7.41 -8.52
CA MET A 1 49.19 7.20 -9.29
C MET A 1 48.05 8.09 -8.80
N PHE A 2 47.64 8.03 -7.53
CA PHE A 2 46.51 8.80 -6.97
C PHE A 2 46.67 10.33 -7.10
N ARG A 3 47.81 10.92 -6.78
CA ARG A 3 48.09 12.37 -6.94
C ARG A 3 48.06 12.83 -8.40
N ARG A 4 48.36 11.98 -9.38
CA ARG A 4 48.23 12.32 -10.81
C ARG A 4 46.77 12.31 -11.24
N LEU A 5 45.99 11.36 -10.74
CA LEU A 5 44.55 11.30 -10.99
C LEU A 5 43.84 12.52 -10.40
N LEU A 6 44.13 12.89 -9.15
CA LEU A 6 43.54 14.08 -8.52
C LEU A 6 43.88 15.36 -9.31
N ARG A 7 45.15 15.53 -9.77
CA ARG A 7 45.51 16.65 -10.61
C ARG A 7 44.75 16.68 -11.94
N TRP A 8 44.68 15.53 -12.60
CA TRP A 8 43.94 15.42 -13.85
C TRP A 8 42.41 15.76 -13.66
N VAL A 9 41.81 15.26 -12.59
CA VAL A 9 40.41 15.59 -12.24
C VAL A 9 40.29 17.10 -11.99
N ASP A 10 41.23 17.70 -11.26
CA ASP A 10 41.19 19.13 -10.96
C ASP A 10 41.39 20.00 -12.20
N GLU A 11 42.28 19.62 -13.08
CA GLU A 11 42.51 20.30 -14.36
C GLU A 11 41.27 20.29 -15.26
N GLN A 12 40.38 19.26 -15.13
CA GLN A 12 39.17 19.13 -15.91
C GLN A 12 37.94 19.79 -15.25
N THR A 13 37.90 19.86 -13.92
CA THR A 13 36.66 20.17 -13.17
C THR A 13 36.83 21.25 -12.11
N GLU A 14 38.05 21.66 -11.80
CA GLU A 14 38.42 22.51 -10.64
C GLU A 14 37.87 21.98 -9.29
N LEU A 15 37.42 20.70 -9.24
CA LEU A 15 36.74 20.11 -8.10
C LEU A 15 37.65 20.05 -6.86
N VAL A 16 38.91 19.64 -7.03
CA VAL A 16 39.86 19.53 -5.92
C VAL A 16 40.18 20.91 -5.37
N THR A 17 40.43 21.87 -6.26
CA THR A 17 40.66 23.29 -5.90
C THR A 17 39.45 23.89 -5.17
N LEU A 18 38.22 23.61 -5.66
CA LEU A 18 36.98 24.04 -5.01
C LEU A 18 36.82 23.43 -3.61
N LEU A 19 37.07 22.12 -3.48
CA LEU A 19 37.03 21.43 -2.20
C LEU A 19 38.10 21.95 -1.22
N GLN A 20 39.33 22.20 -1.70
CA GLN A 20 40.37 22.79 -0.86
C GLN A 20 39.96 24.18 -0.35
N ARG A 21 39.48 25.06 -1.21
CA ARG A 21 38.96 26.39 -0.80
C ARG A 21 37.83 26.26 0.23
N PHE A 22 36.97 25.29 0.04
CA PHE A 22 35.87 25.01 0.97
C PHE A 22 36.39 24.52 2.34
N MET A 23 37.43 23.70 2.36
CA MET A 23 37.97 23.11 3.58
C MET A 23 38.89 24.08 4.35
N GLU A 24 39.64 24.93 3.63
CA GLU A 24 40.59 25.87 4.21
C GLU A 24 39.94 27.23 4.59
N GLU A 25 38.63 27.29 4.63
CA GLU A 25 37.92 28.51 5.03
C GLU A 25 38.24 28.89 6.48
N PRO A 26 38.68 30.12 6.75
CA PRO A 26 39.00 30.57 8.10
C PRO A 26 37.73 30.72 8.93
N LEU A 27 37.74 30.25 10.16
CA LEU A 27 36.64 30.33 11.09
C LEU A 27 36.55 31.72 11.73
N ALA A 28 35.34 32.25 11.90
CA ALA A 28 35.11 33.47 12.65
C ALA A 28 35.42 33.25 14.16
N LEU A 29 35.94 34.29 14.82
CA LEU A 29 36.19 34.23 16.27
C LEU A 29 34.93 33.84 17.03
N GLY A 30 35.02 32.82 17.88
CA GLY A 30 33.90 32.30 18.68
C GLY A 30 33.12 31.17 17.99
N VAL A 31 33.50 30.75 16.77
CA VAL A 31 32.98 29.53 16.16
C VAL A 31 33.59 28.30 16.85
N GLY A 32 32.76 27.32 17.16
CA GLY A 32 33.18 26.11 17.85
C GLY A 32 32.00 25.15 18.10
N TRP A 33 32.07 24.40 19.20
CA TRP A 33 31.03 23.44 19.57
C TRP A 33 29.57 23.89 19.43
N PRO A 34 29.20 25.14 19.76
CA PRO A 34 27.82 25.55 19.57
C PRO A 34 27.39 25.67 18.08
N HIS A 35 28.28 25.58 17.13
CA HIS A 35 27.98 25.75 15.68
C HIS A 35 27.70 24.44 14.94
N ILE A 36 27.62 23.33 15.67
CA ILE A 36 27.44 22.00 15.09
C ILE A 36 26.02 21.71 14.54
N PHE A 37 24.98 22.44 14.99
CA PHE A 37 23.60 22.04 14.73
C PHE A 37 23.23 22.05 13.24
N GLY A 38 23.79 22.96 12.45
CA GLY A 38 23.60 22.97 10.99
C GLY A 38 24.22 21.74 10.30
N SER A 39 25.44 21.38 10.72
CA SER A 39 26.13 20.18 10.21
C SER A 39 25.44 18.89 10.64
N ILE A 40 24.90 18.84 11.86
CA ILE A 40 24.14 17.70 12.35
C ILE A 40 22.82 17.53 11.58
N ALA A 41 22.10 18.65 11.30
CA ALA A 41 20.91 18.59 10.46
C ALA A 41 21.22 18.06 9.05
N LEU A 42 22.35 18.48 8.45
CA LEU A 42 22.81 17.96 7.16
C LEU A 42 23.20 16.47 7.25
N PHE A 43 23.91 16.05 8.30
CA PHE A 43 24.25 14.65 8.54
C PHE A 43 23.00 13.77 8.69
N LEU A 44 22.01 14.23 9.46
CA LEU A 44 20.75 13.54 9.65
C LEU A 44 19.98 13.44 8.32
N PHE A 45 19.99 14.49 7.50
CA PHE A 45 19.43 14.42 6.15
C PHE A 45 20.12 13.37 5.29
N GLY A 46 21.46 13.31 5.31
CA GLY A 46 22.22 12.26 4.63
C GLY A 46 21.83 10.85 5.10
N THR A 47 21.63 10.67 6.41
CA THR A 47 21.14 9.41 6.99
C THR A 47 19.72 9.08 6.49
N GLN A 48 18.82 10.07 6.43
CA GLN A 48 17.47 9.88 5.87
C GLN A 48 17.51 9.49 4.40
N LEU A 49 18.35 10.12 3.61
CA LEU A 49 18.50 9.80 2.19
C LEU A 49 19.04 8.37 2.00
N ALA A 50 20.10 8.00 2.71
CA ALA A 50 20.70 6.66 2.62
C ALA A 50 19.69 5.56 3.03
N THR A 51 19.07 5.71 4.21
CA THR A 51 18.09 4.73 4.70
C THR A 51 16.83 4.70 3.83
N GLY A 52 16.36 5.86 3.33
CA GLY A 52 15.21 5.96 2.44
C GLY A 52 15.43 5.23 1.10
N ILE A 53 16.62 5.37 0.50
CA ILE A 53 16.98 4.62 -0.73
C ILE A 53 16.97 3.11 -0.47
N LEU A 54 17.52 2.65 0.66
CA LEU A 54 17.50 1.23 1.01
C LEU A 54 16.08 0.70 1.22
N LEU A 55 15.21 1.47 1.87
CA LEU A 55 13.81 1.10 2.07
C LEU A 55 13.03 1.07 0.75
N MET A 56 13.27 2.02 -0.14
CA MET A 56 12.61 2.12 -1.44
C MET A 56 12.80 0.88 -2.30
N VAL A 57 13.94 0.19 -2.20
CA VAL A 57 14.24 -1.03 -2.97
C VAL A 57 13.22 -2.14 -2.73
N TYR A 58 12.67 -2.23 -1.54
CA TYR A 58 11.75 -3.29 -1.13
C TYR A 58 10.30 -2.82 -0.97
N TYR A 59 10.08 -1.51 -0.96
CA TYR A 59 8.77 -0.95 -0.73
C TYR A 59 7.92 -0.91 -2.01
N VAL A 60 6.65 -1.29 -1.90
CA VAL A 60 5.69 -1.29 -3.03
C VAL A 60 4.58 -0.26 -2.76
N PRO A 61 4.50 0.86 -3.52
CA PRO A 61 3.57 1.96 -3.27
C PRO A 61 2.16 1.66 -3.80
N SER A 62 1.52 0.61 -3.31
CA SER A 62 0.11 0.29 -3.59
C SER A 62 -0.64 -0.07 -2.31
N PRO A 63 -1.93 0.24 -2.17
CA PRO A 63 -2.72 -0.12 -0.99
C PRO A 63 -2.66 -1.61 -0.64
N ASP A 64 -2.55 -2.46 -1.67
CA ASP A 64 -2.56 -3.92 -1.52
C ASP A 64 -1.22 -4.46 -1.02
N ALA A 65 -0.10 -3.74 -1.22
CA ALA A 65 1.23 -4.25 -0.93
C ALA A 65 2.08 -3.34 -0.01
N ALA A 66 1.68 -2.08 0.21
CA ALA A 66 2.48 -1.12 0.99
C ALA A 66 2.68 -1.57 2.44
N TYR A 67 1.59 -1.99 3.09
CA TYR A 67 1.66 -2.52 4.46
C TYR A 67 2.52 -3.77 4.54
N GLN A 68 2.31 -4.73 3.63
CA GLN A 68 3.02 -6.01 3.64
C GLN A 68 4.50 -5.84 3.33
N SER A 69 4.85 -4.99 2.36
CA SER A 69 6.26 -4.69 2.08
C SER A 69 6.95 -4.03 3.28
N THR A 70 6.23 -3.17 4.02
CA THR A 70 6.72 -2.59 5.28
C THR A 70 6.85 -3.64 6.40
N ALA A 71 5.88 -4.53 6.53
CA ALA A 71 5.92 -5.63 7.49
C ALA A 71 7.04 -6.63 7.16
N TYR A 72 7.25 -6.94 5.88
CA TYR A 72 8.37 -7.76 5.40
C TYR A 72 9.73 -7.15 5.79
N LEU A 73 9.91 -5.84 5.59
CA LEU A 73 11.10 -5.10 6.04
C LEU A 73 11.35 -5.27 7.54
N ASN A 74 10.29 -5.27 8.36
CA ASN A 74 10.43 -5.39 9.81
C ASN A 74 10.74 -6.81 10.30
N SER A 75 10.20 -7.84 9.65
CA SER A 75 10.17 -9.19 10.22
C SER A 75 11.00 -10.22 9.48
N GLN A 76 11.26 -10.03 8.20
CA GLN A 76 11.86 -11.06 7.35
C GLN A 76 13.18 -10.62 6.70
N LEU A 77 13.34 -9.34 6.40
CA LEU A 77 14.56 -8.84 5.76
C LEU A 77 15.69 -8.68 6.82
N PRO A 78 16.85 -9.29 6.63
CA PRO A 78 18.00 -9.05 7.50
C PRO A 78 18.32 -7.55 7.57
N PHE A 79 18.45 -7.00 8.78
CA PHE A 79 18.65 -5.57 9.05
C PHE A 79 17.51 -4.64 8.61
N GLY A 80 16.42 -5.14 8.05
CA GLY A 80 15.32 -4.32 7.57
C GLY A 80 14.67 -3.50 8.69
N ALA A 81 14.42 -4.11 9.84
CA ALA A 81 13.92 -3.43 11.04
C ALA A 81 14.87 -2.32 11.51
N LEU A 82 16.18 -2.54 11.47
CA LEU A 82 17.18 -1.54 11.84
C LEU A 82 17.16 -0.35 10.86
N VAL A 83 17.17 -0.61 9.55
CA VAL A 83 17.14 0.44 8.52
C VAL A 83 15.86 1.26 8.63
N ARG A 84 14.71 0.60 8.82
CA ARG A 84 13.43 1.28 9.05
C ARG A 84 13.43 2.06 10.36
N GLY A 85 14.00 1.51 11.43
CA GLY A 85 14.18 2.17 12.71
C GLY A 85 15.03 3.44 12.60
N LEU A 86 16.16 3.37 11.92
CA LEU A 86 17.02 4.52 11.64
C LEU A 86 16.31 5.60 10.83
N HIS A 87 15.50 5.21 9.84
CA HIS A 87 14.72 6.14 9.06
C HIS A 87 13.63 6.83 9.89
N HIS A 88 12.86 6.08 10.66
CA HIS A 88 11.77 6.59 11.49
C HIS A 88 12.26 7.50 12.63
N TRP A 89 13.20 7.01 13.43
CA TRP A 89 13.74 7.79 14.56
C TRP A 89 14.66 8.92 14.08
N GLY A 90 15.37 8.68 12.98
CA GLY A 90 16.18 9.69 12.32
C GLY A 90 15.38 10.86 11.78
N ALA A 91 14.14 10.63 11.29
CA ALA A 91 13.24 11.70 10.88
C ALA A 91 12.86 12.61 12.07
N SER A 92 12.55 12.02 13.23
CA SER A 92 12.31 12.76 14.46
C SER A 92 13.54 13.54 14.92
N ALA A 93 14.72 12.91 14.90
CA ALA A 93 15.99 13.54 15.26
C ALA A 93 16.34 14.70 14.30
N MET A 94 16.10 14.52 13.00
CA MET A 94 16.31 15.57 11.99
C MET A 94 15.44 16.79 12.27
N LEU A 95 14.15 16.58 12.57
CA LEU A 95 13.26 17.68 12.87
C LEU A 95 13.66 18.42 14.15
N VAL A 96 14.04 17.69 15.21
CA VAL A 96 14.62 18.29 16.41
C VAL A 96 15.88 19.08 16.09
N GLY A 97 16.80 18.50 15.31
CA GLY A 97 18.05 19.15 14.88
C GLY A 97 17.80 20.45 14.11
N VAL A 98 16.86 20.46 13.17
CA VAL A 98 16.47 21.64 12.41
C VAL A 98 15.85 22.71 13.32
N LEU A 99 14.96 22.32 14.25
CA LEU A 99 14.35 23.25 15.21
C LEU A 99 15.40 23.86 16.14
N VAL A 100 16.33 23.06 16.68
CA VAL A 100 17.43 23.57 17.52
C VAL A 100 18.35 24.49 16.75
N HIS A 101 18.67 24.16 15.49
CA HIS A 101 19.43 25.03 14.61
C HIS A 101 18.73 26.38 14.36
N MET A 102 17.44 26.35 14.11
CA MET A 102 16.63 27.56 13.92
C MET A 102 16.57 28.41 15.22
N LEU A 103 16.37 27.78 16.37
CA LEU A 103 16.39 28.46 17.68
C LEU A 103 17.76 29.08 17.97
N GLN A 104 18.84 28.36 17.68
CA GLN A 104 20.19 28.88 17.78
C GLN A 104 20.35 30.13 16.91
N ALA A 105 19.99 30.09 15.64
CA ALA A 105 20.08 31.21 14.72
C ALA A 105 19.22 32.41 15.21
N PHE A 106 18.06 32.13 15.80
CA PHE A 106 17.19 33.12 16.41
C PHE A 106 17.85 33.78 17.62
N PHE A 107 18.26 33.00 18.63
CA PHE A 107 18.82 33.54 19.88
C PHE A 107 20.15 34.27 19.68
N TRP A 108 20.93 33.88 18.66
CA TRP A 108 22.16 34.57 18.31
C TRP A 108 21.96 35.78 17.40
N GLY A 109 20.73 36.05 16.96
CA GLY A 109 20.42 37.11 16.03
C GLY A 109 21.10 36.94 14.67
N ALA A 110 21.38 35.68 14.28
CA ALA A 110 22.07 35.33 13.03
C ALA A 110 21.22 35.65 11.78
N TYR A 111 19.92 35.81 11.92
CA TYR A 111 18.99 36.18 10.84
C TYR A 111 19.05 37.69 10.47
N LYS A 112 19.78 38.51 11.23
CA LYS A 112 19.90 39.97 10.97
C LYS A 112 20.84 40.22 9.79
N ARG A 113 20.78 41.48 9.28
CA ARG A 113 21.62 41.89 8.16
C ARG A 113 23.09 41.46 8.34
N PRO A 114 23.74 40.97 7.27
CA PRO A 114 23.27 40.79 5.89
C PRO A 114 22.59 39.42 5.62
N ARG A 115 22.27 38.62 6.63
CA ARG A 115 21.88 37.20 6.54
C ARG A 115 20.39 36.94 6.46
N GLN A 116 19.55 37.94 6.11
CA GLN A 116 18.10 37.79 6.08
C GLN A 116 17.66 36.68 5.12
N ILE A 117 18.26 36.58 3.95
CA ILE A 117 17.92 35.55 2.95
C ILE A 117 18.26 34.13 3.44
N ILE A 118 19.34 33.99 4.24
CA ILE A 118 19.72 32.70 4.84
C ILE A 118 18.60 32.19 5.74
N TRP A 119 18.05 33.11 6.57
CA TRP A 119 16.92 32.76 7.44
C TRP A 119 15.67 32.38 6.66
N VAL A 120 15.31 33.16 5.63
CA VAL A 120 14.14 32.89 4.78
C VAL A 120 14.25 31.51 4.12
N ILE A 121 15.44 31.19 3.54
CA ILE A 121 15.68 29.84 2.98
C ILE A 121 15.57 28.77 4.07
N GLY A 122 16.09 29.05 5.29
CA GLY A 122 15.99 28.13 6.44
C GLY A 122 14.54 27.84 6.83
N VAL A 123 13.64 28.84 6.76
CA VAL A 123 12.19 28.59 6.98
C VAL A 123 11.61 27.71 5.87
N PHE A 124 11.98 27.91 4.60
CA PHE A 124 11.55 27.01 3.53
C PHE A 124 12.11 25.59 3.70
N LEU A 125 13.35 25.42 4.15
CA LEU A 125 13.92 24.12 4.50
C LEU A 125 13.11 23.42 5.59
N LEU A 126 12.69 24.14 6.64
CA LEU A 126 11.80 23.60 7.66
C LEU A 126 10.46 23.14 7.09
N LEU A 127 9.83 23.98 6.22
CA LEU A 127 8.54 23.64 5.60
C LEU A 127 8.63 22.39 4.71
N VAL A 128 9.71 22.28 3.91
CA VAL A 128 9.93 21.08 3.07
C VAL A 128 10.23 19.86 3.93
N THR A 129 10.96 20.01 5.05
CA THR A 129 11.17 18.92 6.00
C THR A 129 9.86 18.42 6.63
N LEU A 130 8.95 19.34 7.01
CA LEU A 130 7.61 18.99 7.49
C LEU A 130 6.77 18.31 6.40
N ALA A 131 6.85 18.77 5.15
CA ALA A 131 6.17 18.16 4.01
C ALA A 131 6.70 16.74 3.73
N LEU A 132 8.03 16.53 3.84
CA LEU A 132 8.64 15.20 3.80
C LEU A 132 8.10 14.31 4.91
N SER A 133 8.08 14.81 6.14
CA SER A 133 7.54 14.07 7.28
C SER A 133 6.07 13.68 7.08
N PHE A 134 5.25 14.57 6.54
CA PHE A 134 3.83 14.32 6.26
C PHE A 134 3.64 13.29 5.14
N THR A 135 4.37 13.43 4.04
CA THR A 135 4.22 12.50 2.90
C THR A 135 4.77 11.12 3.19
N GLY A 136 5.89 11.01 3.94
CA GLY A 136 6.46 9.75 4.38
C GLY A 136 5.60 9.00 5.38
N TYR A 137 4.81 9.74 6.15
CA TYR A 137 3.95 9.17 7.17
C TYR A 137 2.85 8.25 6.64
N LEU A 138 2.31 8.50 5.43
CA LEU A 138 1.29 7.65 4.79
C LEU A 138 1.86 6.31 4.31
N LEU A 139 3.15 6.25 3.99
CA LEU A 139 3.74 5.14 3.23
C LEU A 139 3.58 3.76 3.90
N PRO A 140 3.67 3.59 5.24
CA PRO A 140 3.43 2.29 5.87
C PRO A 140 2.02 1.72 5.65
N TRP A 141 1.06 2.55 5.26
CA TRP A 141 -0.33 2.18 4.99
C TRP A 141 -0.99 1.44 6.15
N ASP A 142 -0.66 1.85 7.37
CA ASP A 142 -1.30 1.38 8.60
C ASP A 142 -2.48 2.28 9.02
N GLN A 143 -3.21 1.90 10.05
CA GLN A 143 -4.37 2.65 10.56
C GLN A 143 -4.03 4.10 10.92
N LYS A 144 -2.95 4.29 11.64
CA LYS A 144 -2.48 5.61 12.07
C LYS A 144 -2.14 6.49 10.86
N ALA A 145 -1.37 5.96 9.92
CA ALA A 145 -0.94 6.65 8.71
C ALA A 145 -2.13 7.05 7.82
N TYR A 146 -3.05 6.12 7.57
CA TYR A 146 -4.24 6.34 6.75
C TYR A 146 -5.13 7.44 7.33
N TRP A 147 -5.56 7.27 8.58
CA TRP A 147 -6.52 8.19 9.18
C TRP A 147 -5.92 9.57 9.49
N ALA A 148 -4.62 9.66 9.85
CA ALA A 148 -3.94 10.95 9.97
C ALA A 148 -3.84 11.67 8.62
N THR A 149 -3.66 10.92 7.50
CA THR A 149 -3.69 11.50 6.15
C THR A 149 -5.09 11.95 5.76
N VAL A 150 -6.14 11.19 6.11
CA VAL A 150 -7.53 11.61 5.92
C VAL A 150 -7.79 12.95 6.59
N VAL A 151 -7.38 13.10 7.86
CA VAL A 151 -7.54 14.37 8.61
C VAL A 151 -6.66 15.47 8.03
N GLY A 152 -5.36 15.20 7.80
CA GLY A 152 -4.42 16.20 7.27
C GLY A 152 -4.85 16.73 5.89
N THR A 153 -5.34 15.87 5.01
CA THR A 153 -5.84 16.31 3.70
C THR A 153 -7.21 16.99 3.78
N ARG A 154 -8.06 16.67 4.80
CA ARG A 154 -9.30 17.37 5.06
C ARG A 154 -9.07 18.83 5.46
N ILE A 155 -7.97 19.12 6.15
CA ILE A 155 -7.57 20.51 6.50
C ILE A 155 -7.50 21.38 5.23
N ALA A 156 -6.90 20.86 4.13
CA ALA A 156 -6.89 21.57 2.86
C ALA A 156 -8.31 21.84 2.31
N GLY A 157 -9.25 20.96 2.63
CA GLY A 157 -10.67 21.11 2.28
C GLY A 157 -11.40 22.23 3.03
N ALA A 158 -10.85 22.69 4.17
CA ALA A 158 -11.44 23.78 4.94
C ALA A 158 -11.22 25.17 4.30
N VAL A 159 -10.36 25.29 3.27
CA VAL A 159 -10.16 26.56 2.57
C VAL A 159 -11.44 26.95 1.83
N PRO A 160 -12.02 28.13 2.13
CA PRO A 160 -13.25 28.57 1.46
C PRO A 160 -13.11 28.62 -0.06
N ALA A 161 -14.14 28.27 -0.76
CA ALA A 161 -14.29 28.24 -2.22
C ALA A 161 -13.41 27.19 -2.96
N ILE A 162 -12.13 27.05 -2.63
CA ILE A 162 -11.18 26.18 -3.37
C ILE A 162 -10.84 24.87 -2.64
N GLY A 163 -11.28 24.71 -1.38
CA GLY A 163 -10.94 23.57 -0.53
C GLY A 163 -11.24 22.20 -1.16
N PRO A 164 -12.43 21.96 -1.72
CA PRO A 164 -12.76 20.69 -2.39
C PRO A 164 -11.79 20.35 -3.53
N TYR A 165 -11.39 21.35 -4.33
CA TYR A 165 -10.42 21.20 -5.41
C TYR A 165 -9.03 20.84 -4.87
N LEU A 166 -8.58 21.56 -3.81
CA LEU A 166 -7.29 21.29 -3.15
C LEU A 166 -7.24 19.86 -2.60
N THR A 167 -8.30 19.43 -1.91
CA THR A 167 -8.39 18.07 -1.39
C THR A 167 -8.31 17.04 -2.51
N THR A 168 -9.05 17.24 -3.60
CA THR A 168 -9.04 16.35 -4.76
C THR A 168 -7.66 16.30 -5.42
N ILE A 169 -6.99 17.45 -5.57
CA ILE A 169 -5.63 17.51 -6.12
C ILE A 169 -4.65 16.75 -5.23
N ILE A 170 -4.68 16.94 -3.91
CA ILE A 170 -3.77 16.30 -2.98
C ILE A 170 -4.01 14.79 -2.93
N ARG A 171 -5.27 14.36 -2.82
CA ARG A 171 -5.63 12.93 -2.72
C ARG A 171 -5.55 12.20 -4.06
N GLY A 172 -5.77 12.90 -5.17
CA GLY A 172 -5.98 12.30 -6.48
C GLY A 172 -7.40 11.79 -6.72
N GLY A 173 -8.33 12.12 -5.81
CA GLY A 173 -9.72 11.69 -5.84
C GLY A 173 -10.48 12.13 -4.59
N PRO A 174 -11.75 11.72 -4.43
CA PRO A 174 -12.56 12.12 -3.29
C PRO A 174 -12.06 11.54 -1.97
N ASN A 175 -11.46 10.36 -2.01
CA ASN A 175 -10.99 9.62 -0.85
C ASN A 175 -9.47 9.37 -0.89
N VAL A 176 -8.88 9.11 0.28
CA VAL A 176 -7.51 8.61 0.37
C VAL A 176 -7.47 7.18 -0.19
N GLY A 177 -6.61 6.93 -1.15
CA GLY A 177 -6.54 5.64 -1.86
C GLY A 177 -5.22 5.47 -2.62
N ALA A 178 -5.23 4.60 -3.64
CA ALA A 178 -4.06 4.25 -4.43
C ALA A 178 -3.36 5.49 -5.04
N LEU A 179 -4.13 6.40 -5.63
CA LEU A 179 -3.57 7.62 -6.21
C LEU A 179 -2.94 8.54 -5.16
N THR A 180 -3.51 8.60 -3.94
CA THR A 180 -2.90 9.36 -2.84
C THR A 180 -1.56 8.77 -2.46
N LEU A 181 -1.51 7.45 -2.27
CA LEU A 181 -0.29 6.74 -1.89
C LEU A 181 0.81 6.89 -2.93
N THR A 182 0.51 6.68 -4.20
CA THR A 182 1.48 6.83 -5.31
C THR A 182 2.01 8.25 -5.40
N ARG A 183 1.16 9.27 -5.27
CA ARG A 183 1.57 10.68 -5.27
C ARG A 183 2.45 11.01 -4.08
N PHE A 184 2.07 10.58 -2.88
CA PHE A 184 2.86 10.82 -1.68
C PHE A 184 4.20 10.12 -1.76
N PHE A 185 4.26 8.92 -2.31
CA PHE A 185 5.51 8.23 -2.60
C PHE A 185 6.40 9.04 -3.55
N GLY A 186 5.87 9.49 -4.68
CA GLY A 186 6.63 10.32 -5.64
C GLY A 186 7.12 11.63 -5.04
N LEU A 187 6.27 12.32 -4.24
CA LEU A 187 6.64 13.53 -3.52
C LEU A 187 7.74 13.26 -2.50
N HIS A 188 7.61 12.19 -1.70
CA HIS A 188 8.53 11.85 -0.62
C HIS A 188 9.90 11.38 -1.12
N VAL A 189 9.93 10.55 -2.17
CA VAL A 189 11.16 9.90 -2.63
C VAL A 189 11.91 10.75 -3.64
N MET A 190 11.22 11.56 -4.44
CA MET A 190 11.86 12.28 -5.54
C MET A 190 11.75 13.79 -5.41
N ILE A 191 10.53 14.34 -5.34
CA ILE A 191 10.32 15.78 -5.50
C ILE A 191 10.84 16.56 -4.29
N PHE A 192 10.41 16.21 -3.08
CA PHE A 192 10.83 16.93 -1.88
C PHE A 192 12.30 16.72 -1.52
N PRO A 193 12.91 15.53 -1.64
CA PRO A 193 14.36 15.39 -1.47
C PRO A 193 15.16 16.23 -2.47
N ALA A 194 14.79 16.25 -3.75
CA ALA A 194 15.46 17.07 -4.75
C ALA A 194 15.34 18.57 -4.44
N LEU A 195 14.14 19.02 -4.05
CA LEU A 195 13.91 20.41 -3.63
C LEU A 195 14.73 20.75 -2.38
N LEU A 196 14.76 19.84 -1.39
CA LEU A 196 15.51 20.02 -0.15
C LEU A 196 17.02 20.14 -0.45
N ILE A 197 17.58 19.27 -1.30
CA ILE A 197 18.96 19.33 -1.75
C ILE A 197 19.27 20.69 -2.39
N GLY A 198 18.43 21.13 -3.32
CA GLY A 198 18.60 22.42 -3.98
C GLY A 198 18.60 23.59 -3.00
N LEU A 199 17.66 23.59 -2.05
CA LEU A 199 17.56 24.60 -0.99
C LEU A 199 18.75 24.52 -0.02
N ILE A 200 19.23 23.32 0.35
CA ILE A 200 20.42 23.14 1.20
C ILE A 200 21.66 23.70 0.49
N VAL A 201 21.87 23.37 -0.78
CA VAL A 201 23.01 23.90 -1.55
C VAL A 201 22.95 25.44 -1.59
N PHE A 202 21.76 26.00 -1.84
CA PHE A 202 21.59 27.44 -1.84
C PHE A 202 21.78 28.06 -0.45
N HIS A 203 21.25 27.44 0.61
CA HIS A 203 21.42 27.89 2.00
C HIS A 203 22.89 27.91 2.40
N VAL A 204 23.61 26.78 2.19
CA VAL A 204 25.02 26.65 2.51
C VAL A 204 25.87 27.63 1.69
N SER A 205 25.58 27.82 0.39
CA SER A 205 26.30 28.79 -0.43
C SER A 205 26.16 30.21 0.10
N GLN A 206 24.97 30.60 0.58
CA GLN A 206 24.76 31.90 1.21
C GLN A 206 25.44 32.00 2.58
N VAL A 207 25.45 30.94 3.39
CA VAL A 207 26.20 30.90 4.65
C VAL A 207 27.70 31.12 4.38
N ARG A 208 28.26 30.45 3.37
CA ARG A 208 29.68 30.63 2.98
C ARG A 208 29.97 32.05 2.46
N ARG A 209 29.06 32.58 1.64
CA ARG A 209 29.22 33.96 1.11
C ARG A 209 29.17 35.02 2.19
N GLN A 210 28.30 34.85 3.21
CA GLN A 210 28.10 35.86 4.26
C GLN A 210 28.94 35.61 5.52
N GLY A 211 29.62 34.45 5.60
CA GLY A 211 30.39 33.99 6.74
C GLY A 211 29.51 33.49 7.91
N ILE A 212 30.10 32.71 8.79
CA ILE A 212 29.47 32.21 10.01
C ILE A 212 29.43 33.33 11.05
N THR A 213 28.29 33.52 11.74
CA THR A 213 28.10 34.55 12.73
C THR A 213 28.63 34.12 14.10
N ALA A 214 29.54 34.90 14.67
CA ALA A 214 29.87 34.76 16.09
C ALA A 214 28.65 35.15 16.97
N PRO A 215 28.44 34.46 18.13
CA PRO A 215 27.31 34.75 18.98
C PRO A 215 27.39 36.16 19.57
N TRP A 216 26.23 36.85 19.59
CA TRP A 216 25.96 38.10 20.34
C TRP A 216 26.78 39.35 19.98
N ARG A 217 27.47 39.40 18.84
CA ARG A 217 28.10 40.66 18.34
C ARG A 217 27.06 41.55 17.66
N ARG A 218 27.27 42.87 17.74
CA ARG A 218 26.42 43.84 17.01
C ARG A 218 26.55 43.71 15.51
N VAL A 219 25.52 44.09 14.78
CA VAL A 219 25.56 44.19 13.32
C VAL A 219 26.62 45.19 12.93
N GLY A 220 27.58 44.81 12.11
CA GLY A 220 28.71 45.67 11.69
C GLY A 220 29.98 45.56 12.54
N GLU A 221 29.97 44.89 13.69
CA GLU A 221 31.17 44.64 14.53
C GLU A 221 31.88 43.34 14.18
N GLU A 222 31.80 42.91 12.94
CA GLU A 222 32.50 41.66 12.53
C GLU A 222 34.00 41.95 12.45
N SER A 223 34.74 41.27 13.36
CA SER A 223 36.17 41.46 13.54
C SER A 223 36.97 41.04 12.32
N SER A 224 37.83 41.94 11.85
CA SER A 224 38.92 41.66 10.88
C SER A 224 40.15 41.01 11.49
N ALA A 225 40.05 40.54 12.74
CA ALA A 225 41.19 39.86 13.39
C ALA A 225 41.46 38.48 12.77
N PRO A 226 42.69 38.06 12.58
CA PRO A 226 43.05 36.75 12.06
C PRO A 226 42.52 35.63 12.96
N HIS A 227 42.00 34.61 12.35
CA HIS A 227 41.32 33.50 13.07
C HIS A 227 42.27 32.43 13.47
N PRO A 228 42.11 31.85 14.70
CA PRO A 228 43.01 30.82 15.21
C PRO A 228 42.72 29.41 14.63
N GLY A 229 41.71 29.23 13.75
CA GLY A 229 41.34 27.92 13.23
C GLY A 229 40.76 27.95 11.81
N LEU A 230 40.81 26.81 11.16
CA LEU A 230 40.26 26.53 9.85
C LEU A 230 38.98 25.69 9.97
N PHE A 231 38.13 25.75 8.94
CA PHE A 231 36.98 24.86 8.90
C PHE A 231 37.39 23.39 8.99
N TYR A 232 38.39 22.99 8.19
CA TYR A 232 39.08 21.71 8.34
C TYR A 232 40.52 21.96 8.87
N PRO A 233 40.95 21.23 9.93
CA PRO A 233 40.26 20.13 10.61
C PRO A 233 39.36 20.58 11.78
N ASP A 234 39.44 21.81 12.27
CA ASP A 234 38.95 22.19 13.59
C ASP A 234 37.45 22.07 13.80
N GLN A 235 36.64 22.58 12.85
CA GLN A 235 35.19 22.48 12.98
C GLN A 235 34.69 21.10 12.51
N VAL A 236 35.25 20.58 11.41
CA VAL A 236 34.87 19.26 10.87
C VAL A 236 35.09 18.15 11.90
N PHE A 237 36.17 18.23 12.70
CA PHE A 237 36.36 17.27 13.79
C PHE A 237 35.25 17.31 14.83
N LYS A 238 34.83 18.51 15.26
CA LYS A 238 33.70 18.69 16.23
C LYS A 238 32.40 18.16 15.65
N ASP A 239 32.13 18.51 14.40
CA ASP A 239 30.92 18.06 13.68
C ASP A 239 30.91 16.52 13.57
N ALA A 240 32.05 15.89 13.23
CA ALA A 240 32.17 14.45 13.11
C ALA A 240 31.98 13.72 14.45
N VAL A 241 32.57 14.25 15.54
CA VAL A 241 32.39 13.68 16.88
C VAL A 241 30.91 13.65 17.27
N VAL A 242 30.21 14.78 17.10
CA VAL A 242 28.79 14.85 17.48
C VAL A 242 27.94 14.03 16.50
N ALA A 243 28.25 14.00 15.22
CA ALA A 243 27.55 13.15 14.24
C ALA A 243 27.67 11.67 14.62
N LEU A 244 28.85 11.21 15.05
CA LEU A 244 29.04 9.83 15.52
C LEU A 244 28.26 9.54 16.80
N ILE A 245 28.21 10.47 17.76
CA ILE A 245 27.40 10.33 18.98
C ILE A 245 25.91 10.23 18.62
N VAL A 246 25.43 11.10 17.74
CA VAL A 246 24.01 11.07 17.27
C VAL A 246 23.73 9.78 16.53
N LEU A 247 24.64 9.33 15.67
CA LEU A 247 24.51 8.06 14.95
C LEU A 247 24.43 6.87 15.91
N ALA A 248 25.34 6.81 16.89
CA ALA A 248 25.35 5.75 17.90
C ALA A 248 24.04 5.75 18.72
N GLY A 249 23.56 6.95 19.10
CA GLY A 249 22.25 7.09 19.76
C GLY A 249 21.08 6.60 18.91
N LEU A 250 21.08 6.94 17.62
CA LEU A 250 20.05 6.46 16.67
C LEU A 250 20.10 4.94 16.49
N PHE A 251 21.29 4.36 16.39
CA PHE A 251 21.46 2.91 16.35
C PHE A 251 20.93 2.25 17.62
N ALA A 252 21.27 2.78 18.79
CA ALA A 252 20.78 2.26 20.06
C ALA A 252 19.25 2.32 20.13
N ILE A 253 18.63 3.45 19.75
CA ILE A 253 17.18 3.59 19.72
C ILE A 253 16.57 2.60 18.72
N ALA A 254 17.09 2.52 17.50
CA ALA A 254 16.54 1.65 16.44
C ALA A 254 16.65 0.15 16.79
N LEU A 255 17.66 -0.25 17.57
CA LEU A 255 17.83 -1.63 18.03
C LEU A 255 16.89 -1.99 19.19
N HIS A 256 16.64 -1.05 20.11
CA HIS A 256 15.87 -1.33 21.33
C HIS A 256 14.41 -0.87 21.27
N VAL A 257 14.09 0.08 20.38
CA VAL A 257 12.74 0.62 20.22
C VAL A 257 12.32 0.45 18.75
N PRO A 258 11.63 -0.63 18.43
CA PRO A 258 11.17 -0.88 17.06
C PRO A 258 10.36 0.30 16.51
N ALA A 259 10.54 0.64 15.23
CA ALA A 259 9.68 1.61 14.58
C ALA A 259 8.23 1.10 14.60
N PRO A 260 7.25 1.89 15.07
CA PRO A 260 5.88 1.43 15.21
C PRO A 260 5.28 1.10 13.85
N LEU A 261 4.46 0.07 13.82
CA LEU A 261 3.61 -0.29 12.69
C LEU A 261 2.30 -0.81 13.28
N GLU A 262 1.24 -0.04 13.11
CA GLU A 262 -0.09 -0.46 13.55
C GLU A 262 -0.67 -1.48 12.57
N SER A 263 -1.91 -1.91 12.79
CA SER A 263 -2.60 -2.76 11.83
C SER A 263 -2.78 -2.08 10.49
N MET A 264 -2.94 -2.87 9.44
CA MET A 264 -3.22 -2.38 8.09
C MET A 264 -4.41 -1.42 8.06
N ALA A 265 -4.33 -0.40 7.22
CA ALA A 265 -5.37 0.59 7.05
C ALA A 265 -6.72 -0.04 6.69
N ASN A 266 -7.75 0.28 7.49
CA ASN A 266 -9.13 -0.09 7.21
C ASN A 266 -9.99 1.18 7.05
N PRO A 267 -10.37 1.54 5.83
CA PRO A 267 -11.21 2.71 5.55
C PRO A 267 -12.60 2.66 6.21
N SER A 268 -13.08 1.46 6.55
CA SER A 268 -14.38 1.26 7.18
C SER A 268 -14.36 1.44 8.70
N SER A 269 -13.19 1.58 9.32
CA SER A 269 -13.03 1.73 10.76
C SER A 269 -13.33 3.16 11.22
N THR A 270 -14.60 3.53 11.28
CA THR A 270 -15.04 4.89 11.64
C THR A 270 -14.79 5.27 13.10
N GLY A 271 -14.52 4.30 13.95
CA GLY A 271 -14.24 4.51 15.39
C GLY A 271 -12.78 4.85 15.71
N TYR A 272 -11.88 4.72 14.74
CA TYR A 272 -10.46 5.00 14.96
C TYR A 272 -10.21 6.49 15.18
N LYS A 273 -9.50 6.83 16.27
CA LYS A 273 -9.12 8.20 16.63
C LYS A 273 -7.66 8.44 16.27
N PRO A 274 -7.37 8.98 15.08
CA PRO A 274 -5.99 9.16 14.62
C PRO A 274 -5.27 10.20 15.49
N ARG A 275 -4.00 9.90 15.78
CA ARG A 275 -3.09 10.83 16.41
C ARG A 275 -1.87 10.99 15.52
N PRO A 276 -1.62 12.20 15.04
CA PRO A 276 -0.42 12.43 14.22
C PRO A 276 0.83 12.34 15.09
N GLU A 277 1.99 12.37 14.44
CA GLU A 277 3.27 12.42 15.11
C GLU A 277 3.41 13.68 15.98
N TRP A 278 4.31 13.61 16.97
CA TRP A 278 4.47 14.62 18.00
C TRP A 278 4.59 16.06 17.48
N TYR A 279 5.22 16.24 16.33
CA TYR A 279 5.43 17.56 15.71
C TYR A 279 4.17 18.14 15.06
N PHE A 280 3.15 17.36 14.79
CA PHE A 280 1.83 17.82 14.34
C PHE A 280 0.80 17.90 15.47
N LEU A 281 1.08 17.30 16.64
CA LEU A 281 0.17 17.32 17.78
C LEU A 281 -0.23 18.74 18.23
N PRO A 282 0.68 19.75 18.24
CA PRO A 282 0.29 21.11 18.62
C PRO A 282 -0.83 21.67 17.74
N ASN A 283 -0.75 21.47 16.44
CA ASN A 283 -1.78 21.94 15.51
C ASN A 283 -3.09 21.13 15.66
N PHE A 284 -2.99 19.84 15.89
CA PHE A 284 -4.13 18.98 16.18
C PHE A 284 -4.84 19.40 17.47
N GLN A 285 -4.09 19.66 18.54
CA GLN A 285 -4.65 20.11 19.82
C GLN A 285 -5.28 21.50 19.70
N LEU A 286 -4.67 22.40 18.94
CA LEU A 286 -5.24 23.71 18.66
C LEU A 286 -6.67 23.61 18.10
N LEU A 287 -6.90 22.68 17.17
CA LEU A 287 -8.23 22.45 16.59
C LEU A 287 -9.29 22.06 17.64
N THR A 288 -8.89 21.33 18.69
CA THR A 288 -9.82 20.92 19.73
C THR A 288 -10.31 22.09 20.62
N TYR A 289 -9.56 23.19 20.66
CA TYR A 289 -9.92 24.38 21.45
C TYR A 289 -10.83 25.34 20.66
N ILE A 290 -10.99 25.11 19.36
CA ILE A 290 -11.83 25.95 18.54
C ILE A 290 -13.29 25.53 18.68
N PRO A 291 -14.19 26.49 18.97
CA PRO A 291 -15.59 26.18 19.16
C PRO A 291 -16.25 25.54 17.93
N THR A 292 -16.87 24.39 18.11
CA THR A 292 -17.60 23.66 17.03
C THR A 292 -18.70 24.50 16.39
N ARG A 293 -19.25 25.47 17.12
CA ARG A 293 -20.26 26.44 16.60
C ARG A 293 -19.76 27.30 15.44
N TRP A 294 -18.44 27.41 15.23
CA TRP A 294 -17.87 28.13 14.11
C TRP A 294 -17.83 27.29 12.82
N GLY A 295 -18.15 25.99 12.91
CA GLY A 295 -18.22 25.10 11.77
C GLY A 295 -16.95 25.13 10.91
N GLN A 296 -17.09 25.18 9.61
CA GLN A 296 -15.98 25.21 8.65
C GLN A 296 -15.02 26.39 8.85
N TRP A 297 -15.52 27.56 9.28
CA TRP A 297 -14.69 28.72 9.59
C TRP A 297 -13.74 28.46 10.76
N GLY A 298 -14.18 27.71 11.77
CA GLY A 298 -13.32 27.30 12.89
C GLY A 298 -12.18 26.40 12.42
N GLU A 299 -12.48 25.39 11.60
CA GLU A 299 -11.46 24.53 11.00
C GLU A 299 -10.48 25.35 10.14
N PHE A 300 -10.96 26.26 9.31
CA PHE A 300 -10.14 27.12 8.48
C PHE A 300 -9.19 28.02 9.30
N VAL A 301 -9.73 28.71 10.31
CA VAL A 301 -8.92 29.61 11.15
C VAL A 301 -7.87 28.83 11.93
N GLY A 302 -8.26 27.73 12.58
CA GLY A 302 -7.36 26.98 13.45
C GLY A 302 -6.31 26.17 12.73
N ALA A 303 -6.69 25.54 11.64
CA ALA A 303 -5.80 24.63 10.93
C ALA A 303 -4.95 25.32 9.86
N ILE A 304 -5.40 26.46 9.34
CA ILE A 304 -4.74 27.14 8.21
C ILE A 304 -4.29 28.54 8.59
N VAL A 305 -5.20 29.41 9.05
CA VAL A 305 -4.87 30.82 9.24
C VAL A 305 -3.84 31.01 10.36
N ILE A 306 -4.03 30.40 11.53
CA ILE A 306 -3.08 30.53 12.66
C ILE A 306 -1.70 29.96 12.29
N PRO A 307 -1.54 28.75 11.76
CA PRO A 307 -0.25 28.25 11.32
C PRO A 307 0.37 29.08 10.19
N ALA A 308 -0.43 29.55 9.23
CA ALA A 308 0.07 30.41 8.15
C ALA A 308 0.61 31.75 8.69
N LEU A 309 -0.09 32.36 9.65
CA LEU A 309 0.38 33.59 10.30
C LEU A 309 1.70 33.34 11.05
N ALA A 310 1.86 32.19 11.72
CA ALA A 310 3.12 31.83 12.34
C ALA A 310 4.26 31.70 11.33
N VAL A 311 4.01 31.06 10.19
CA VAL A 311 4.99 30.94 9.08
C VAL A 311 5.33 32.33 8.52
N VAL A 312 4.33 33.16 8.26
CA VAL A 312 4.53 34.55 7.77
C VAL A 312 5.34 35.36 8.79
N ALA A 313 5.05 35.24 10.08
CA ALA A 313 5.83 35.90 11.13
C ALA A 313 7.30 35.44 11.13
N LEU A 314 7.56 34.14 10.95
CA LEU A 314 8.92 33.60 10.82
C LEU A 314 9.63 34.15 9.56
N LEU A 315 8.96 34.20 8.42
CA LEU A 315 9.53 34.74 7.17
C LEU A 315 9.85 36.24 7.27
N LEU A 316 8.96 36.96 7.93
CA LEU A 316 9.11 38.42 8.09
C LEU A 316 10.01 38.82 9.28
N LEU A 317 10.36 37.92 10.16
CA LEU A 317 11.18 38.22 11.35
C LEU A 317 12.45 39.05 11.06
N PRO A 318 13.26 38.73 10.03
CA PRO A 318 14.46 39.50 9.73
C PRO A 318 14.18 40.97 9.33
N TYR A 319 12.98 41.26 8.89
CA TYR A 319 12.55 42.61 8.43
C TYR A 319 11.78 43.35 9.52
N LEU A 320 11.13 42.65 10.43
CA LEU A 320 10.39 43.20 11.57
C LEU A 320 11.33 43.57 12.75
N ASP A 321 12.30 42.70 13.05
CA ASP A 321 13.28 42.93 14.11
C ASP A 321 14.43 43.83 13.60
N ARG A 322 14.16 45.12 13.56
CA ARG A 322 15.09 46.17 13.12
C ARG A 322 16.13 46.58 14.17
N ASN A 323 16.02 46.09 15.42
CA ASN A 323 16.96 46.36 16.47
C ASN A 323 18.37 45.89 16.05
N PRO A 324 19.45 46.74 16.09
CA PRO A 324 20.78 46.32 15.70
C PRO A 324 21.43 45.31 16.68
N GLU A 325 20.92 45.21 17.88
CA GLU A 325 21.44 44.31 18.91
C GLU A 325 21.09 42.84 18.62
N ARG A 326 22.07 41.98 18.81
CA ARG A 326 21.88 40.50 18.66
C ARG A 326 21.61 39.83 19.99
N LEU A 327 22.08 40.41 21.11
CA LEU A 327 21.89 39.82 22.45
C LEU A 327 20.41 39.78 22.84
N PRO A 328 19.85 38.64 23.24
CA PRO A 328 18.43 38.47 23.56
C PRO A 328 17.91 39.48 24.60
N ARG A 329 18.71 39.78 25.64
CA ARG A 329 18.33 40.72 26.70
C ARG A 329 18.16 42.17 26.18
N ARG A 330 18.80 42.53 25.08
CA ARG A 330 18.70 43.87 24.46
C ARG A 330 17.62 43.95 23.38
N ARG A 331 16.90 42.89 23.11
CA ARG A 331 15.70 42.80 22.24
C ARG A 331 14.56 42.08 22.93
N PRO A 332 14.08 42.58 24.09
CA PRO A 332 13.19 41.86 24.99
C PRO A 332 11.87 41.50 24.35
N PHE A 333 11.27 42.38 23.55
CA PHE A 333 9.94 42.13 22.93
C PHE A 333 9.95 40.91 21.99
N VAL A 334 10.91 40.86 21.08
CA VAL A 334 11.04 39.75 20.10
C VAL A 334 11.41 38.46 20.83
N THR A 335 12.29 38.56 21.84
CA THR A 335 12.70 37.40 22.64
C THR A 335 11.53 36.86 23.46
N ALA A 336 10.77 37.74 24.13
CA ALA A 336 9.59 37.34 24.91
C ALA A 336 8.50 36.71 24.03
N ALA A 337 8.24 37.29 22.84
CA ALA A 337 7.30 36.75 21.88
C ALA A 337 7.70 35.33 21.41
N ALA A 338 9.00 35.11 21.14
CA ALA A 338 9.50 33.79 20.73
C ALA A 338 9.40 32.76 21.89
N ILE A 339 9.71 33.16 23.15
CA ILE A 339 9.57 32.29 24.30
C ILE A 339 8.10 31.94 24.53
N ALA A 340 7.19 32.92 24.40
CA ALA A 340 5.75 32.69 24.53
C ALA A 340 5.23 31.74 23.43
N ALA A 341 5.67 31.92 22.18
CA ALA A 341 5.31 31.05 21.06
C ALA A 341 5.82 29.61 21.27
N LEU A 342 7.08 29.46 21.74
CA LEU A 342 7.66 28.15 22.06
C LEU A 342 6.92 27.50 23.24
N GLY A 343 6.58 28.27 24.26
CA GLY A 343 5.79 27.80 25.40
C GLY A 343 4.38 27.36 24.98
N ALA A 344 3.71 28.12 24.12
CA ALA A 344 2.40 27.75 23.58
C ALA A 344 2.48 26.47 22.72
N PHE A 345 3.49 26.37 21.85
CA PHE A 345 3.71 25.19 21.04
C PHE A 345 3.97 23.94 21.89
N SER A 346 4.83 24.07 22.92
CA SER A 346 5.13 22.98 23.85
C SER A 346 3.90 22.58 24.67
N TYR A 347 3.15 23.56 25.18
CA TYR A 347 1.90 23.32 25.90
C TYR A 347 0.89 22.56 25.05
N LEU A 348 0.65 23.01 23.81
CA LEU A 348 -0.25 22.34 22.88
C LEU A 348 0.21 20.92 22.56
N GLY A 349 1.52 20.70 22.40
CA GLY A 349 2.10 19.37 22.18
C GLY A 349 1.87 18.42 23.36
N ILE A 350 2.14 18.89 24.58
CA ILE A 350 1.94 18.11 25.81
C ILE A 350 0.45 17.84 26.04
N ALA A 351 -0.41 18.86 25.91
CA ALA A 351 -1.85 18.70 26.02
C ALA A 351 -2.40 17.72 24.98
N GLY A 352 -1.90 17.81 23.73
CA GLY A 352 -2.21 16.87 22.68
C GLY A 352 -1.76 15.45 22.99
N ALA A 353 -0.59 15.26 23.57
CA ALA A 353 -0.11 13.96 24.01
C ALA A 353 -0.95 13.36 25.15
N GLN A 354 -1.45 14.20 26.04
CA GLN A 354 -2.27 13.78 27.19
C GLN A 354 -3.75 13.60 26.86
N SER A 355 -4.27 14.23 25.82
CA SER A 355 -5.70 14.21 25.45
C SER A 355 -6.19 12.87 24.90
N GLY A 356 -5.32 11.86 24.76
CA GLY A 356 -5.70 10.56 24.29
C GLY A 356 -6.46 9.70 25.26
N PRO A 357 -7.19 8.73 24.77
CA PRO A 357 -7.74 7.70 25.61
C PRO A 357 -6.60 7.08 26.41
N ARG A 358 -6.75 7.04 27.74
CA ARG A 358 -5.78 6.34 28.58
C ARG A 358 -5.84 4.86 28.22
N PRO A 359 -4.70 4.16 28.07
CA PRO A 359 -4.71 2.71 27.86
C PRO A 359 -5.56 2.05 28.95
N VAL A 360 -6.37 1.09 28.57
CA VAL A 360 -7.10 0.26 29.52
C VAL A 360 -6.09 -0.58 30.28
N THR A 361 -5.94 -0.37 31.58
CA THR A 361 -5.18 -1.26 32.43
C THR A 361 -6.08 -2.43 32.80
N LEU A 362 -5.72 -3.63 32.33
CA LEU A 362 -6.43 -4.85 32.68
C LEU A 362 -6.15 -5.23 34.12
N ASN A 363 -7.19 -5.62 34.85
CA ASN A 363 -7.02 -6.29 36.14
C ASN A 363 -6.60 -7.75 35.96
N ASP A 364 -6.23 -8.45 37.05
CA ASP A 364 -5.70 -9.81 36.99
C ASP A 364 -6.64 -10.81 36.29
N THR A 365 -7.95 -10.71 36.52
CA THR A 365 -8.98 -11.53 35.86
C THR A 365 -8.99 -11.26 34.35
N GLN A 366 -8.96 -10.02 33.94
CA GLN A 366 -8.93 -9.62 32.53
C GLN A 366 -7.61 -10.01 31.82
N GLN A 367 -6.47 -9.97 32.56
CA GLN A 367 -5.18 -10.44 32.03
C GLN A 367 -5.20 -11.95 31.79
N ARG A 368 -5.77 -12.75 32.72
CA ARG A 368 -5.97 -14.19 32.49
C ARG A 368 -6.90 -14.43 31.32
N GLY A 369 -8.00 -13.66 31.23
CA GLY A 369 -8.93 -13.72 30.10
C GLY A 369 -8.27 -13.36 28.76
N GLN A 370 -7.35 -12.39 28.74
CA GLN A 370 -6.53 -12.08 27.57
C GLN A 370 -5.69 -13.30 27.13
N LYS A 371 -5.09 -14.00 28.09
CA LYS A 371 -4.33 -15.22 27.81
C LYS A 371 -5.23 -16.31 27.21
N VAL A 372 -6.40 -16.54 27.78
CA VAL A 372 -7.39 -17.50 27.23
C VAL A 372 -7.82 -17.11 25.81
N PHE A 373 -8.04 -15.79 25.58
CA PHE A 373 -8.37 -15.26 24.25
C PHE A 373 -7.28 -15.57 23.22
N LEU A 374 -6.02 -15.49 23.60
CA LEU A 374 -4.87 -15.80 22.77
C LEU A 374 -4.71 -17.31 22.56
N ASP A 375 -4.84 -18.10 23.62
CA ASP A 375 -4.71 -19.56 23.58
C ASP A 375 -5.80 -20.21 22.68
N LEU A 376 -7.02 -19.68 22.74
CA LEU A 376 -8.13 -20.08 21.85
C LEU A 376 -8.05 -19.47 20.45
N ARG A 377 -7.04 -18.64 20.17
CA ARG A 377 -6.83 -17.95 18.88
C ARG A 377 -8.01 -17.13 18.40
N CYS A 378 -8.79 -16.53 19.31
CA CYS A 378 -9.94 -15.69 18.97
C CYS A 378 -9.54 -14.50 18.09
N GLN A 379 -8.30 -14.01 18.24
CA GLN A 379 -7.71 -12.93 17.46
C GLN A 379 -7.47 -13.29 16.00
N SER A 380 -7.53 -14.57 15.60
CA SER A 380 -7.44 -14.93 14.19
C SER A 380 -8.66 -14.47 13.40
N CYS A 381 -9.82 -14.32 14.06
CA CYS A 381 -11.05 -13.82 13.45
C CYS A 381 -11.40 -12.43 13.96
N HIS A 382 -11.18 -12.11 15.24
CA HIS A 382 -11.57 -10.84 15.86
C HIS A 382 -10.39 -9.86 15.94
N GLY A 383 -10.56 -8.70 15.36
CA GLY A 383 -9.64 -7.59 15.56
C GLY A 383 -9.86 -6.89 16.91
N ILE A 384 -8.81 -6.24 17.41
CA ILE A 384 -8.87 -5.28 18.50
C ILE A 384 -8.10 -4.03 18.04
N ASN A 385 -8.82 -2.92 17.85
CA ASN A 385 -8.27 -1.70 17.26
C ASN A 385 -7.54 -1.94 15.93
N GLY A 386 -8.09 -2.82 15.10
CA GLY A 386 -7.56 -3.18 13.80
C GLY A 386 -6.40 -4.16 13.82
N GLY A 387 -5.90 -4.60 15.00
CA GLY A 387 -4.97 -5.72 15.13
C GLY A 387 -5.73 -7.04 15.25
N GLY A 388 -5.39 -8.05 14.45
CA GLY A 388 -6.06 -9.35 14.43
C GLY A 388 -6.90 -9.59 13.18
N GLY A 389 -7.80 -10.58 13.22
CA GLY A 389 -8.69 -10.94 12.12
C GLY A 389 -9.77 -9.90 11.81
N MET A 390 -10.25 -9.90 10.57
CA MET A 390 -11.33 -9.02 10.11
C MET A 390 -12.62 -9.80 9.79
N GLU A 391 -12.64 -11.09 9.97
CA GLU A 391 -13.83 -11.94 9.73
C GLU A 391 -14.87 -11.77 10.83
N GLY A 392 -14.41 -11.52 12.05
CA GLY A 392 -15.25 -11.17 13.20
C GLY A 392 -15.34 -9.67 13.39
N VAL A 393 -16.24 -9.24 14.28
CA VAL A 393 -16.32 -7.84 14.68
C VAL A 393 -15.03 -7.43 15.38
N ASP A 394 -14.56 -6.21 15.09
CA ASP A 394 -13.49 -5.61 15.88
C ASP A 394 -14.00 -5.38 17.31
N LEU A 395 -13.38 -6.07 18.27
CA LEU A 395 -13.80 -6.05 19.68
C LEU A 395 -13.55 -4.70 20.34
N ALA A 396 -12.75 -3.83 19.76
CA ALA A 396 -12.58 -2.47 20.25
C ALA A 396 -13.73 -1.53 19.83
N GLN A 397 -14.54 -1.92 18.86
CA GLN A 397 -15.69 -1.16 18.40
C GLN A 397 -16.94 -1.50 19.22
N GLY A 398 -17.74 -0.52 19.59
CA GLY A 398 -19.02 -0.70 20.26
C GLY A 398 -19.01 -0.48 21.77
N GLY A 399 -17.91 -0.11 22.39
CA GLY A 399 -17.83 0.23 23.82
C GLY A 399 -17.95 -0.99 24.75
N GLN A 400 -18.22 -0.72 26.03
CA GLN A 400 -18.35 -1.73 27.07
C GLN A 400 -19.55 -2.66 26.78
N ARG A 401 -19.33 -3.96 26.80
CA ARG A 401 -20.34 -4.99 26.47
C ARG A 401 -20.92 -5.58 27.75
N ASP A 402 -22.20 -5.94 27.70
CA ASP A 402 -22.82 -6.70 28.78
C ASP A 402 -22.15 -8.09 28.86
N PRO A 403 -21.57 -8.44 30.01
CA PRO A 403 -20.92 -9.73 30.20
C PRO A 403 -21.81 -10.94 29.90
N ARG A 404 -23.11 -10.86 30.22
CA ARG A 404 -24.07 -11.94 29.92
C ARG A 404 -24.27 -12.15 28.42
N ALA A 405 -24.38 -11.05 27.68
CA ALA A 405 -24.50 -11.10 26.22
C ALA A 405 -23.21 -11.62 25.56
N VAL A 406 -22.04 -11.31 26.14
CA VAL A 406 -20.75 -11.85 25.68
C VAL A 406 -20.69 -13.36 25.93
N GLU A 407 -21.04 -13.81 27.14
CA GLU A 407 -21.05 -15.23 27.51
C GLU A 407 -21.99 -16.04 26.60
N GLU A 408 -23.22 -15.54 26.35
CA GLU A 408 -24.16 -16.18 25.43
C GLU A 408 -23.57 -16.29 24.03
N LYS A 409 -22.90 -15.24 23.51
CA LYS A 409 -22.25 -15.30 22.21
C LYS A 409 -21.06 -16.23 22.14
N LEU A 410 -20.30 -16.37 23.20
CA LEU A 410 -19.16 -17.29 23.29
C LEU A 410 -19.62 -18.76 23.35
N THR A 411 -20.69 -19.02 24.08
CA THR A 411 -21.20 -20.39 24.30
C THR A 411 -22.20 -20.85 23.22
N GLN A 412 -23.05 -19.96 22.74
CA GLN A 412 -24.12 -20.23 21.77
C GLN A 412 -24.20 -19.15 20.67
N PRO A 413 -23.16 -19.04 19.81
CA PRO A 413 -23.05 -17.96 18.83
C PRO A 413 -24.18 -17.93 17.80
N THR A 414 -24.79 -19.08 17.49
CA THR A 414 -25.91 -19.21 16.53
C THR A 414 -27.26 -18.83 17.12
N ARG A 415 -27.40 -18.73 18.46
CA ARG A 415 -28.67 -18.39 19.12
C ARG A 415 -29.09 -16.94 18.81
N SER A 416 -28.16 -16.01 18.93
CA SER A 416 -28.40 -14.59 18.65
C SER A 416 -28.29 -14.25 17.15
N ASN A 417 -27.54 -15.03 16.39
CA ASN A 417 -27.38 -14.89 14.94
C ASN A 417 -27.31 -16.26 14.27
N PRO A 418 -28.40 -16.79 13.68
CA PRO A 418 -28.43 -18.09 13.01
C PRO A 418 -27.40 -18.22 11.87
N ARG A 419 -26.89 -17.09 11.32
CA ARG A 419 -25.86 -17.07 10.27
C ARG A 419 -24.45 -16.86 10.82
N SER A 420 -24.26 -16.95 12.15
CA SER A 420 -22.96 -16.79 12.75
C SER A 420 -22.01 -17.91 12.30
N ILE A 421 -20.83 -17.55 11.82
CA ILE A 421 -19.73 -18.45 11.52
C ILE A 421 -18.78 -18.64 12.72
N MET A 422 -19.01 -17.87 13.80
CA MET A 422 -18.22 -17.98 15.02
C MET A 422 -18.42 -19.35 15.66
N PRO A 423 -17.35 -20.12 15.92
CA PRO A 423 -17.46 -21.38 16.64
C PRO A 423 -17.76 -21.10 18.12
N PRO A 424 -18.55 -21.95 18.79
CA PRO A 424 -18.66 -21.89 20.24
C PRO A 424 -17.31 -22.20 20.91
N VAL A 425 -17.07 -21.66 22.08
CA VAL A 425 -15.91 -22.02 22.88
C VAL A 425 -15.93 -23.55 23.20
N PRO A 426 -14.76 -24.21 23.28
CA PRO A 426 -14.70 -25.63 23.59
C PRO A 426 -15.43 -25.98 24.88
N GLN A 427 -16.18 -27.08 24.89
CA GLN A 427 -16.86 -27.57 26.11
C GLN A 427 -15.87 -27.98 27.22
N SER A 428 -14.62 -28.22 26.87
CA SER A 428 -13.52 -28.49 27.80
C SER A 428 -12.96 -27.25 28.50
N LEU A 429 -13.42 -26.05 28.13
CA LEU A 429 -12.98 -24.82 28.79
C LEU A 429 -13.58 -24.76 30.19
N GLY A 430 -12.74 -24.57 31.21
CA GLY A 430 -13.19 -24.48 32.60
C GLY A 430 -14.08 -23.24 32.82
N GLU A 431 -15.00 -23.29 33.77
CA GLU A 431 -15.88 -22.15 34.10
C GLU A 431 -15.08 -20.89 34.50
N SER A 432 -13.96 -21.07 35.22
CA SER A 432 -13.06 -19.98 35.58
C SER A 432 -12.46 -19.30 34.35
N ASP A 433 -12.01 -20.07 33.36
CA ASP A 433 -11.41 -19.55 32.14
C ASP A 433 -12.45 -18.86 31.24
N LEU A 434 -13.67 -19.40 31.22
CA LEU A 434 -14.79 -18.77 30.52
C LEU A 434 -15.13 -17.41 31.17
N HIS A 435 -15.22 -17.38 32.52
CA HIS A 435 -15.46 -16.14 33.25
C HIS A 435 -14.36 -15.09 32.99
N ASP A 436 -13.10 -15.49 33.04
CA ASP A 436 -11.95 -14.61 32.77
C ASP A 436 -11.98 -14.11 31.32
N LEU A 437 -12.31 -14.97 30.34
CA LEU A 437 -12.48 -14.61 28.92
C LEU A 437 -13.61 -13.59 28.73
N VAL A 438 -14.78 -13.81 29.37
CA VAL A 438 -15.91 -12.88 29.34
C VAL A 438 -15.50 -11.54 29.92
N ALA A 439 -14.80 -11.53 31.07
CA ALA A 439 -14.31 -10.31 31.69
C ALA A 439 -13.37 -9.51 30.77
N PHE A 440 -12.48 -10.19 30.06
CA PHE A 440 -11.59 -9.56 29.09
C PHE A 440 -12.36 -8.97 27.90
N VAL A 441 -13.16 -9.79 27.21
CA VAL A 441 -13.91 -9.37 26.01
C VAL A 441 -14.90 -8.25 26.31
N SER A 442 -15.46 -8.22 27.53
CA SER A 442 -16.36 -7.16 27.97
C SER A 442 -15.64 -5.84 28.28
N ALA A 443 -14.37 -5.92 28.71
CA ALA A 443 -13.58 -4.74 29.05
C ALA A 443 -12.88 -4.10 27.86
N VAL A 444 -12.70 -4.84 26.77
CA VAL A 444 -12.03 -4.33 25.57
C VAL A 444 -12.88 -3.26 24.89
N ASP A 445 -12.28 -2.08 24.72
CA ASP A 445 -12.86 -0.94 24.02
C ASP A 445 -11.80 -0.26 23.13
N SER A 446 -12.15 0.87 22.52
CA SER A 446 -11.27 1.62 21.62
C SER A 446 -9.98 2.16 22.28
N ARG A 447 -9.83 2.05 23.61
CA ARG A 447 -8.66 2.46 24.38
C ARG A 447 -7.68 1.30 24.59
N PHE A 448 -8.11 0.06 24.38
CA PHE A 448 -7.26 -1.10 24.59
C PHE A 448 -6.28 -1.26 23.42
N GLN A 449 -5.01 -1.41 23.74
CA GLN A 449 -3.97 -1.74 22.76
C GLN A 449 -3.38 -3.10 23.11
N MET A 450 -3.35 -3.99 22.12
CA MET A 450 -2.63 -5.25 22.29
C MET A 450 -1.15 -4.97 22.51
N PRO A 451 -0.51 -5.62 23.49
CA PRO A 451 0.93 -5.53 23.65
C PRO A 451 1.66 -5.89 22.36
N SER A 452 2.70 -5.12 22.00
CA SER A 452 3.48 -5.33 20.77
C SER A 452 4.11 -6.72 20.69
N GLU A 453 4.43 -7.31 21.82
CA GLU A 453 4.95 -8.68 21.97
C GLU A 453 3.95 -9.72 21.47
N VAL A 454 2.66 -9.47 21.68
CA VAL A 454 1.58 -10.36 21.24
C VAL A 454 1.23 -10.12 19.78
N ALA A 455 1.30 -8.89 19.31
CA ALA A 455 1.07 -8.55 17.91
C ALA A 455 2.13 -9.17 16.97
N GLY A 456 3.35 -9.44 17.48
CA GLY A 456 4.44 -10.10 16.74
C GLY A 456 4.39 -11.63 16.71
N LEU A 457 3.52 -12.25 17.52
CA LEU A 457 3.39 -13.72 17.61
C LEU A 457 2.52 -14.34 16.51
N PHE A 458 1.87 -13.51 15.69
CA PHE A 458 1.06 -14.01 14.59
C PHE A 458 1.91 -14.12 13.34
N PRO A 459 1.90 -15.30 12.65
CA PRO A 459 2.33 -15.31 11.27
C PRO A 459 1.52 -14.22 10.57
N SER A 460 2.22 -13.26 9.99
CA SER A 460 1.58 -12.22 9.18
C SER A 460 0.60 -12.92 8.25
N LYS A 461 -0.66 -12.52 8.28
CA LYS A 461 -1.64 -13.05 7.33
C LYS A 461 -1.04 -12.94 5.93
N PRO A 462 -1.15 -13.97 5.09
CA PRO A 462 -0.71 -13.88 3.71
C PRO A 462 -1.26 -12.63 3.05
N ILE A 463 -0.50 -12.06 2.14
CA ILE A 463 -0.86 -10.84 1.39
C ILE A 463 -2.28 -10.90 0.84
N SER A 464 -2.66 -12.09 0.36
CA SER A 464 -4.00 -12.39 -0.15
C SER A 464 -5.14 -12.04 0.82
N HIS A 465 -4.95 -12.19 2.13
CA HIS A 465 -6.01 -11.92 3.14
C HIS A 465 -6.27 -10.43 3.39
N TYR A 466 -5.44 -9.55 2.89
CA TYR A 466 -5.57 -8.11 3.05
C TYR A 466 -6.20 -7.44 1.81
N GLN A 467 -6.50 -8.22 0.77
CA GLN A 467 -7.17 -7.69 -0.41
C GLN A 467 -8.61 -7.30 -0.07
N GLN A 468 -9.01 -6.11 -0.48
CA GLN A 468 -10.42 -5.74 -0.53
C GLN A 468 -11.17 -6.83 -1.34
N ASN A 469 -12.22 -7.40 -0.78
CA ASN A 469 -12.94 -8.53 -1.37
C ASN A 469 -12.23 -9.90 -1.31
N TRP A 470 -11.35 -10.13 -0.31
CA TRP A 470 -10.74 -11.45 -0.08
C TRP A 470 -11.75 -12.58 -0.17
N PHE A 471 -12.90 -12.46 0.50
CA PHE A 471 -13.94 -13.48 0.46
C PHE A 471 -14.48 -13.78 -0.94
N ALA A 472 -14.56 -12.78 -1.81
CA ALA A 472 -14.97 -12.99 -3.20
C ALA A 472 -13.84 -13.56 -4.07
N ASN A 473 -12.60 -13.27 -3.72
CA ASN A 473 -11.44 -13.53 -4.56
C ASN A 473 -10.54 -14.68 -4.04
N HIS A 474 -10.76 -15.21 -2.81
CA HIS A 474 -9.91 -16.26 -2.24
C HIS A 474 -9.88 -17.54 -3.10
N ARG A 475 -10.87 -17.75 -3.96
CA ARG A 475 -10.88 -18.83 -4.96
C ARG A 475 -9.61 -18.86 -5.82
N TYR A 476 -9.08 -17.70 -6.18
CA TYR A 476 -7.88 -17.64 -7.02
C TYR A 476 -6.63 -18.09 -6.27
N GLU A 477 -6.57 -17.83 -4.96
CA GLU A 477 -5.46 -18.30 -4.13
C GLU A 477 -5.58 -19.79 -3.84
N VAL A 478 -6.80 -20.28 -3.59
CA VAL A 478 -7.07 -21.73 -3.43
C VAL A 478 -6.73 -22.50 -4.71
N LEU A 479 -7.01 -21.93 -5.88
CA LEU A 479 -6.66 -22.56 -7.17
C LEU A 479 -5.15 -22.59 -7.45
N LYS A 480 -4.37 -21.68 -6.85
CA LYS A 480 -2.91 -21.68 -6.96
C LYS A 480 -2.29 -22.79 -6.11
N ASP A 481 -2.59 -22.78 -4.83
CA ASP A 481 -2.09 -23.75 -3.86
C ASP A 481 -2.96 -23.73 -2.58
N PRO A 482 -3.93 -24.63 -2.46
CA PRO A 482 -4.77 -24.71 -1.27
C PRO A 482 -4.02 -25.19 -0.02
N THR A 483 -2.88 -25.90 -0.17
CA THR A 483 -2.12 -26.44 0.96
C THR A 483 -1.50 -25.34 1.83
N VAL A 484 -1.27 -24.15 1.27
CA VAL A 484 -0.82 -22.98 2.02
C VAL A 484 -1.84 -22.57 3.09
N CYS A 485 -3.12 -22.82 2.84
CA CYS A 485 -4.20 -22.50 3.79
C CYS A 485 -4.14 -23.40 5.05
N GLU A 486 -3.70 -24.65 4.90
CA GLU A 486 -3.61 -25.63 6.00
C GLU A 486 -2.57 -25.26 7.06
N GLN A 487 -1.60 -24.42 6.71
CA GLN A 487 -0.60 -23.92 7.67
C GLN A 487 -1.25 -23.14 8.82
N CYS A 488 -2.43 -22.56 8.58
CA CYS A 488 -3.13 -21.72 9.55
C CYS A 488 -4.59 -22.17 9.78
N HIS A 489 -5.25 -22.80 8.79
CA HIS A 489 -6.66 -23.16 8.82
C HIS A 489 -6.84 -24.69 8.83
N LYS A 490 -7.74 -25.18 9.68
CA LYS A 490 -8.17 -26.59 9.62
C LYS A 490 -9.24 -26.77 8.52
N PRO A 491 -9.37 -27.95 7.92
CA PRO A 491 -10.40 -28.23 6.89
C PRO A 491 -11.82 -27.85 7.32
N THR A 492 -12.14 -27.96 8.62
CA THR A 492 -13.43 -27.57 9.20
C THR A 492 -13.74 -26.07 9.04
N PHE A 493 -12.70 -25.23 8.89
CA PHE A 493 -12.87 -23.81 8.62
C PHE A 493 -13.48 -23.56 7.23
N CYS A 494 -12.98 -24.23 6.21
CA CYS A 494 -13.52 -24.16 4.86
C CYS A 494 -14.98 -24.67 4.83
N GLN A 495 -15.22 -25.80 5.50
CA GLN A 495 -16.54 -26.44 5.60
C GLN A 495 -17.58 -25.55 6.29
N SER A 496 -17.17 -24.70 7.26
CA SER A 496 -18.10 -23.82 7.98
C SER A 496 -18.82 -22.83 7.05
N CYS A 497 -18.11 -22.31 6.04
CA CYS A 497 -18.70 -21.43 5.03
C CYS A 497 -19.29 -22.21 3.84
N HIS A 498 -18.63 -23.29 3.41
CA HIS A 498 -18.99 -24.03 2.20
C HIS A 498 -20.03 -25.12 2.41
N ARG A 499 -20.51 -25.37 3.63
CA ARG A 499 -21.59 -26.36 3.90
C ARG A 499 -22.86 -26.09 3.07
N ASN A 500 -23.18 -24.81 2.87
CA ASN A 500 -24.41 -24.38 2.18
C ASN A 500 -24.14 -23.64 0.87
N ARG A 501 -22.89 -23.49 0.46
CA ARG A 501 -22.52 -22.80 -0.77
C ARG A 501 -21.37 -23.55 -1.46
N ARG A 502 -21.65 -24.11 -2.62
CA ARG A 502 -20.62 -24.77 -3.41
C ARG A 502 -19.52 -23.79 -3.80
N PRO A 503 -18.23 -24.12 -3.64
CA PRO A 503 -17.13 -23.34 -4.19
C PRO A 503 -17.30 -23.17 -5.70
N ASP A 504 -16.82 -22.06 -6.25
CA ASP A 504 -16.85 -21.80 -7.68
C ASP A 504 -16.12 -22.89 -8.49
N SER A 505 -15.12 -23.55 -7.89
CA SER A 505 -14.47 -24.74 -8.47
C SER A 505 -15.38 -25.94 -8.65
N HIS A 506 -16.53 -25.97 -7.95
CA HIS A 506 -17.53 -27.02 -8.03
C HIS A 506 -18.83 -26.57 -8.73
N LEU A 507 -18.79 -25.36 -9.33
CA LEU A 507 -19.88 -24.88 -10.18
C LEU A 507 -19.68 -25.44 -11.57
N HIS A 508 -20.78 -25.72 -12.27
CA HIS A 508 -20.82 -26.23 -13.65
C HIS A 508 -19.68 -27.23 -13.96
N ASP A 509 -19.89 -28.19 -14.75
CA ASP A 509 -18.91 -29.15 -15.30
C ASP A 509 -17.80 -29.67 -14.35
N TRP A 510 -17.91 -29.46 -13.00
CA TRP A 510 -16.92 -29.94 -12.04
C TRP A 510 -16.71 -31.44 -12.15
N LEU A 511 -17.78 -32.21 -12.27
CA LEU A 511 -17.72 -33.65 -12.47
C LEU A 511 -16.90 -34.04 -13.70
N LYS A 512 -16.90 -33.18 -14.72
CA LYS A 512 -16.17 -33.39 -15.96
C LYS A 512 -14.67 -33.12 -15.81
N TYR A 513 -14.30 -32.09 -15.04
CA TYR A 513 -12.92 -31.59 -14.99
C TYR A 513 -12.13 -32.01 -13.75
N HIS A 514 -12.78 -32.50 -12.67
CA HIS A 514 -12.08 -32.79 -11.42
C HIS A 514 -11.07 -33.93 -11.55
N TYR A 515 -11.24 -34.82 -12.51
CA TYR A 515 -10.34 -35.96 -12.73
C TYR A 515 -8.89 -35.52 -12.99
N GLY A 516 -8.66 -34.53 -13.84
CA GLY A 516 -7.33 -34.01 -14.14
C GLY A 516 -6.66 -33.47 -12.87
N THR A 517 -7.37 -32.66 -12.12
CA THR A 517 -6.85 -32.08 -10.87
C THR A 517 -6.66 -33.15 -9.79
N ALA A 518 -7.59 -34.08 -9.65
CA ALA A 518 -7.50 -35.16 -8.65
C ALA A 518 -6.35 -36.15 -8.94
N ARG A 519 -5.99 -36.32 -10.21
CA ARG A 519 -4.86 -37.17 -10.62
C ARG A 519 -3.51 -36.49 -10.43
N GLU A 520 -3.42 -35.23 -10.81
CA GLU A 520 -2.16 -34.49 -10.75
C GLU A 520 -1.85 -33.97 -9.34
N ARG A 521 -2.88 -33.55 -8.60
CA ARG A 521 -2.75 -32.93 -7.28
C ARG A 521 -3.87 -33.33 -6.33
N PRO A 522 -3.93 -34.63 -5.90
CA PRO A 522 -4.98 -35.12 -5.00
C PRO A 522 -5.02 -34.40 -3.67
N GLU A 523 -3.89 -33.88 -3.20
CA GLU A 523 -3.76 -33.05 -2.00
C GLU A 523 -4.68 -31.83 -2.01
N TYR A 524 -4.97 -31.24 -3.18
CA TYR A 524 -5.87 -30.10 -3.29
C TYR A 524 -7.31 -30.42 -2.87
N CYS A 525 -7.74 -31.64 -3.12
CA CYS A 525 -9.08 -32.07 -2.73
C CYS A 525 -9.13 -32.42 -1.23
N GLN A 526 -8.04 -32.95 -0.68
CA GLN A 526 -7.94 -33.41 0.71
C GLN A 526 -7.95 -32.26 1.71
N VAL A 527 -7.64 -31.02 1.29
CA VAL A 527 -7.79 -29.81 2.11
C VAL A 527 -9.21 -29.66 2.66
N CYS A 528 -10.23 -30.04 1.88
CA CYS A 528 -11.64 -29.90 2.24
C CYS A 528 -12.39 -31.21 2.34
N HIS A 529 -11.90 -32.26 1.67
CA HIS A 529 -12.58 -33.55 1.57
C HIS A 529 -11.77 -34.66 2.21
N GLU A 530 -12.44 -35.53 2.99
CA GLU A 530 -11.87 -36.78 3.43
C GLU A 530 -11.89 -37.81 2.28
N GLN A 531 -10.97 -38.76 2.30
CA GLN A 531 -10.90 -39.84 1.28
C GLN A 531 -12.23 -40.60 1.12
N THR A 532 -13.01 -40.68 2.19
CA THR A 532 -14.37 -41.27 2.19
C THR A 532 -15.32 -40.54 1.23
N SER A 533 -15.15 -39.24 1.03
CA SER A 533 -15.95 -38.43 0.08
C SER A 533 -15.68 -38.84 -1.36
N CYS A 534 -14.43 -39.13 -1.70
CA CYS A 534 -14.05 -39.65 -3.02
C CYS A 534 -14.65 -41.03 -3.24
N ASN A 535 -14.52 -41.90 -2.25
CA ASN A 535 -15.01 -43.28 -2.32
C ASN A 535 -16.54 -43.35 -2.44
N ALA A 536 -17.29 -42.39 -1.91
CA ALA A 536 -18.75 -42.36 -2.00
C ALA A 536 -19.27 -42.32 -3.45
N CYS A 537 -18.52 -41.66 -4.34
CA CYS A 537 -18.83 -41.65 -5.77
C CYS A 537 -18.04 -42.75 -6.53
N HIS A 538 -16.75 -42.90 -6.25
CA HIS A 538 -15.89 -43.83 -6.98
C HIS A 538 -16.10 -45.30 -6.62
N SER A 539 -16.76 -45.63 -5.51
CA SER A 539 -17.19 -47.01 -5.20
C SER A 539 -18.38 -47.50 -6.04
N LYS A 540 -19.09 -46.54 -6.68
CA LYS A 540 -20.22 -46.86 -7.58
C LYS A 540 -19.75 -46.92 -9.04
N THR A 541 -18.53 -47.40 -9.28
CA THR A 541 -17.94 -47.40 -10.63
C THR A 541 -18.80 -48.18 -11.61
N LEU A 542 -19.09 -47.52 -12.74
CA LEU A 542 -19.69 -48.13 -13.94
C LEU A 542 -18.76 -49.17 -14.58
N HIS A 543 -17.53 -49.30 -14.10
CA HIS A 543 -16.50 -50.21 -14.60
C HIS A 543 -16.56 -51.55 -13.86
N THR A 544 -17.44 -52.44 -14.28
CA THR A 544 -17.47 -53.84 -13.86
C THR A 544 -16.34 -54.64 -14.51
N GLY A 545 -16.02 -55.82 -14.02
CA GLY A 545 -14.89 -56.65 -14.50
C GLY A 545 -14.93 -56.98 -16.01
N ASP A 546 -16.07 -56.85 -16.66
CA ASP A 546 -16.30 -57.05 -18.10
C ASP A 546 -16.41 -55.76 -18.88
N TRP A 547 -16.04 -54.60 -18.27
CA TRP A 547 -16.11 -53.28 -18.85
C TRP A 547 -15.42 -53.20 -20.22
N MET A 548 -14.23 -53.75 -20.35
CA MET A 548 -13.46 -53.75 -21.61
C MET A 548 -14.21 -54.37 -22.76
N GLN A 549 -15.11 -55.32 -22.52
CA GLN A 549 -15.91 -55.97 -23.55
C GLN A 549 -17.20 -55.22 -23.89
N ARG A 550 -17.76 -54.48 -22.94
CA ARG A 550 -19.07 -53.83 -23.06
C ARG A 550 -19.05 -52.34 -23.23
N HIS A 551 -17.89 -51.66 -23.01
CA HIS A 551 -17.85 -50.21 -23.04
C HIS A 551 -18.24 -49.60 -24.41
N GLY A 552 -18.02 -50.35 -25.51
CA GLY A 552 -18.46 -49.96 -26.83
C GLY A 552 -20.00 -49.86 -26.98
N GLN A 553 -20.76 -50.72 -26.27
CA GLN A 553 -22.22 -50.63 -26.23
C GLN A 553 -22.70 -49.46 -25.35
N ALA A 554 -21.98 -49.18 -24.27
CA ALA A 554 -22.25 -48.03 -23.41
C ALA A 554 -21.93 -46.70 -24.15
N ALA A 555 -20.86 -46.64 -24.91
CA ALA A 555 -20.48 -45.50 -25.72
C ALA A 555 -21.46 -45.26 -26.86
N ALA A 556 -22.01 -46.32 -27.47
CA ALA A 556 -23.00 -46.19 -28.55
C ALA A 556 -24.36 -45.61 -28.07
N GLY A 557 -24.65 -45.70 -26.78
CA GLY A 557 -25.86 -45.16 -26.16
C GLY A 557 -25.80 -43.66 -25.79
N GLY A 558 -24.63 -43.04 -25.90
CA GLY A 558 -24.40 -41.65 -25.63
C GLY A 558 -23.11 -41.37 -24.84
N ASP A 559 -22.08 -40.88 -25.50
CA ASP A 559 -20.75 -40.65 -24.96
C ASP A 559 -20.63 -39.62 -23.85
N GLN A 560 -21.69 -38.85 -23.56
CA GLN A 560 -21.65 -37.74 -22.61
C GLN A 560 -21.31 -38.21 -21.18
N LEU A 561 -21.74 -39.41 -20.77
CA LEU A 561 -21.45 -40.00 -19.47
C LEU A 561 -19.96 -40.34 -19.29
N CYS A 562 -19.28 -40.76 -20.35
CA CYS A 562 -17.86 -41.12 -20.30
C CYS A 562 -16.99 -39.85 -20.18
N LEU A 563 -17.35 -38.82 -20.90
CA LEU A 563 -16.62 -37.52 -20.93
C LEU A 563 -16.85 -36.67 -19.66
N GLU A 564 -17.78 -37.08 -18.79
CA GLU A 564 -17.91 -36.49 -17.44
C GLU A 564 -16.72 -36.86 -16.55
N CYS A 565 -16.06 -38.00 -16.79
CA CYS A 565 -14.95 -38.47 -15.98
C CYS A 565 -13.65 -38.69 -16.78
N HIS A 566 -13.73 -38.96 -18.08
CA HIS A 566 -12.60 -39.23 -18.94
C HIS A 566 -12.34 -38.12 -19.98
N ASN A 567 -11.08 -37.95 -20.32
CA ASN A 567 -10.67 -37.06 -21.38
C ASN A 567 -10.62 -37.85 -22.70
N ALA A 568 -10.98 -37.22 -23.83
CA ALA A 568 -10.99 -37.85 -25.15
C ALA A 568 -9.64 -38.46 -25.55
N ALA A 569 -8.54 -37.97 -25.05
CA ALA A 569 -7.20 -38.52 -25.32
C ALA A 569 -7.02 -39.94 -24.68
N GLU A 570 -7.77 -40.27 -23.65
CA GLU A 570 -7.70 -41.60 -23.05
C GLU A 570 -8.36 -42.66 -23.91
N CYS A 571 -9.41 -42.31 -24.63
CA CYS A 571 -10.02 -43.16 -25.64
C CYS A 571 -9.04 -43.48 -26.74
N THR A 572 -8.28 -42.46 -27.19
CA THR A 572 -7.29 -42.63 -28.27
C THR A 572 -6.08 -43.48 -27.85
N THR A 573 -5.76 -43.55 -26.56
CA THR A 573 -4.66 -44.40 -26.06
C THR A 573 -4.92 -45.89 -26.31
N CYS A 574 -6.14 -46.33 -26.16
CA CYS A 574 -6.52 -47.71 -26.49
C CYS A 574 -7.03 -47.85 -27.91
N HIS A 575 -7.70 -46.84 -28.46
CA HIS A 575 -8.26 -46.88 -29.82
C HIS A 575 -7.31 -46.30 -30.87
N GLY A 576 -6.02 -46.01 -30.55
CA GLY A 576 -5.02 -45.41 -31.44
C GLY A 576 -4.79 -46.19 -32.70
N GLY A 577 -5.64 -45.98 -33.71
CA GLY A 577 -5.65 -46.62 -35.02
C GLY A 577 -6.98 -47.30 -35.39
N ALA A 578 -7.89 -47.55 -34.45
CA ALA A 578 -9.23 -48.05 -34.76
C ALA A 578 -10.13 -46.90 -35.21
N LYS A 579 -10.44 -46.87 -36.52
CA LYS A 579 -11.38 -45.91 -37.06
C LYS A 579 -12.82 -46.28 -36.69
N PRO A 580 -13.63 -45.34 -36.13
CA PRO A 580 -15.06 -45.57 -35.96
C PRO A 580 -15.74 -45.93 -37.28
N ALA A 581 -16.86 -46.62 -37.24
CA ALA A 581 -17.60 -47.05 -38.41
C ALA A 581 -17.94 -45.91 -39.36
N SER A 582 -18.12 -44.69 -38.81
CA SER A 582 -18.32 -43.46 -39.57
C SER A 582 -17.13 -43.07 -40.48
N HIS A 583 -15.89 -43.40 -40.09
CA HIS A 583 -14.66 -43.15 -40.85
C HIS A 583 -14.35 -44.18 -41.89
N ASN A 584 -15.08 -45.29 -41.94
CA ASN A 584 -14.90 -46.32 -42.94
C ASN A 584 -15.68 -46.09 -44.23
N ARG A 585 -16.38 -44.94 -44.33
CA ARG A 585 -17.02 -44.52 -45.57
C ARG A 585 -15.98 -43.99 -46.56
N PRO A 586 -15.98 -44.42 -47.85
CA PRO A 586 -14.99 -44.01 -48.83
C PRO A 586 -14.98 -42.50 -49.08
N ASP A 587 -16.11 -41.83 -48.84
CA ASP A 587 -16.34 -40.40 -49.08
C ASP A 587 -16.26 -39.55 -47.79
N TRP A 588 -15.83 -40.14 -46.64
CA TRP A 588 -15.86 -39.49 -45.35
C TRP A 588 -15.18 -38.12 -45.36
N VAL A 589 -14.02 -38.01 -46.00
CA VAL A 589 -13.25 -36.75 -46.05
C VAL A 589 -14.06 -35.62 -46.72
N HIS A 590 -14.96 -35.96 -47.65
CA HIS A 590 -15.77 -35.00 -48.41
C HIS A 590 -17.17 -34.78 -47.76
N SER A 591 -17.64 -35.77 -47.01
CA SER A 591 -19.03 -35.75 -46.45
C SER A 591 -19.10 -35.45 -44.93
N HIS A 592 -17.96 -35.38 -44.25
CA HIS A 592 -17.94 -35.19 -42.79
C HIS A 592 -18.51 -33.86 -42.33
N ALA A 593 -18.63 -32.85 -43.18
CA ALA A 593 -19.21 -31.54 -42.85
C ALA A 593 -20.69 -31.59 -42.41
N GLY A 594 -21.38 -32.70 -42.74
CA GLY A 594 -22.78 -32.93 -42.30
C GLY A 594 -22.93 -33.69 -41.01
N ALA A 595 -21.82 -34.17 -40.41
CA ALA A 595 -21.89 -34.87 -39.12
C ALA A 595 -21.99 -33.90 -37.95
N PRO A 596 -22.76 -34.23 -36.87
CA PRO A 596 -22.85 -33.43 -35.69
C PRO A 596 -21.46 -33.27 -35.06
N ARG A 597 -21.03 -32.04 -34.87
CA ARG A 597 -19.68 -31.67 -34.36
C ARG A 597 -19.32 -32.31 -33.02
N LYS A 598 -20.31 -32.45 -32.12
CA LYS A 598 -20.12 -33.08 -30.83
C LYS A 598 -19.60 -34.51 -30.92
N GLU A 599 -19.92 -35.22 -31.99
CA GLU A 599 -19.44 -36.58 -32.22
C GLU A 599 -17.95 -36.63 -32.57
N CYS A 600 -17.42 -35.58 -33.23
CA CYS A 600 -16.01 -35.48 -33.60
C CYS A 600 -15.16 -35.09 -32.36
N GLU A 601 -15.65 -34.19 -31.54
CA GLU A 601 -14.95 -33.64 -30.36
C GLU A 601 -14.69 -34.72 -29.30
N THR A 602 -15.42 -35.83 -29.31
CA THR A 602 -15.20 -36.97 -28.41
C THR A 602 -13.81 -37.57 -28.58
N CYS A 603 -13.28 -37.58 -29.81
CA CYS A 603 -11.99 -38.20 -30.12
C CYS A 603 -10.95 -37.24 -30.71
N HIS A 604 -11.37 -36.12 -31.25
CA HIS A 604 -10.49 -35.15 -31.93
C HIS A 604 -10.42 -33.82 -31.21
N THR A 605 -9.20 -33.32 -31.02
CA THR A 605 -8.96 -31.95 -30.54
C THR A 605 -9.15 -30.95 -31.67
N ALA A 606 -9.41 -29.69 -31.33
CA ALA A 606 -9.49 -28.58 -32.30
C ALA A 606 -8.27 -28.47 -33.18
N GLU A 607 -7.08 -28.87 -32.70
CA GLU A 607 -5.82 -28.90 -33.46
C GLU A 607 -5.86 -29.92 -34.61
N PHE A 608 -6.56 -31.03 -34.44
CA PHE A 608 -6.73 -32.01 -35.51
C PHE A 608 -7.50 -31.43 -36.71
N CYS A 609 -8.57 -30.69 -36.43
CA CYS A 609 -9.33 -30.02 -37.49
C CYS A 609 -8.49 -29.01 -38.22
N VAL A 610 -7.72 -28.19 -37.47
CA VAL A 610 -6.82 -27.16 -38.03
C VAL A 610 -5.74 -27.78 -38.94
N THR A 611 -5.24 -28.96 -38.60
CA THR A 611 -4.17 -29.65 -39.40
C THR A 611 -4.61 -29.93 -40.83
N CYS A 612 -5.87 -30.35 -41.01
CA CYS A 612 -6.42 -30.58 -42.38
C CYS A 612 -6.97 -29.31 -43.01
N HIS A 613 -7.48 -28.38 -42.19
CA HIS A 613 -8.08 -27.12 -42.63
C HIS A 613 -7.09 -25.96 -42.73
N GLN A 614 -5.78 -26.19 -42.53
CA GLN A 614 -4.73 -25.16 -42.71
C GLN A 614 -4.77 -24.61 -44.14
N GLY A 615 -5.19 -23.34 -44.23
CA GLY A 615 -5.30 -22.62 -45.49
C GLY A 615 -6.64 -22.75 -46.23
N ALA A 616 -7.53 -23.66 -45.85
CA ALA A 616 -8.86 -23.75 -46.44
C ALA A 616 -9.88 -22.95 -45.57
N ARG A 617 -10.37 -21.85 -46.11
CA ARG A 617 -11.47 -21.11 -45.44
C ARG A 617 -12.74 -21.93 -45.54
N PRO A 618 -13.45 -22.22 -44.40
CA PRO A 618 -14.79 -22.77 -44.46
C PRO A 618 -15.69 -21.91 -45.32
N LYS A 619 -16.67 -22.51 -46.00
CA LYS A 619 -17.65 -21.77 -46.82
C LYS A 619 -18.40 -20.67 -46.05
N SER A 620 -18.47 -20.80 -44.75
CA SER A 620 -19.02 -19.79 -43.84
C SER A 620 -18.17 -18.52 -43.69
N HIS A 621 -16.86 -18.57 -44.03
CA HIS A 621 -15.90 -17.50 -43.88
C HIS A 621 -15.64 -16.76 -45.22
N ASP A 622 -16.69 -16.41 -45.90
CA ASP A 622 -16.64 -15.58 -47.11
C ASP A 622 -16.17 -14.14 -46.81
N ALA A 623 -16.03 -13.32 -47.83
CA ALA A 623 -15.56 -11.94 -47.70
C ALA A 623 -16.43 -11.05 -46.77
N SER A 624 -17.68 -11.43 -46.51
CA SER A 624 -18.60 -10.72 -45.63
C SER A 624 -18.65 -11.29 -44.20
N TRP A 625 -17.79 -12.28 -43.90
CA TRP A 625 -17.76 -12.95 -42.59
C TRP A 625 -17.58 -11.99 -41.42
N VAL A 626 -16.62 -11.06 -41.53
CA VAL A 626 -16.29 -10.11 -40.42
C VAL A 626 -17.50 -9.29 -40.02
N SER A 627 -18.37 -8.90 -40.99
CA SER A 627 -19.57 -8.13 -40.69
C SER A 627 -20.74 -8.96 -40.16
N ARG A 628 -20.74 -10.29 -40.42
CA ARG A 628 -21.85 -11.18 -40.08
C ARG A 628 -21.58 -12.15 -38.92
N HIS A 629 -20.30 -12.36 -38.54
CA HIS A 629 -19.96 -13.41 -37.57
C HIS A 629 -20.65 -13.24 -36.22
N GLY A 630 -20.98 -12.02 -35.82
CA GLY A 630 -21.71 -11.75 -34.56
C GLY A 630 -23.09 -12.37 -34.52
N SER A 631 -23.80 -12.48 -35.68
CA SER A 631 -25.10 -13.13 -35.74
C SER A 631 -25.01 -14.66 -35.63
N VAL A 632 -23.86 -15.23 -35.95
CA VAL A 632 -23.60 -16.68 -35.84
C VAL A 632 -23.01 -17.01 -34.44
N ALA A 633 -22.13 -16.16 -33.92
CA ALA A 633 -21.47 -16.38 -32.64
C ALA A 633 -22.40 -16.15 -31.42
N LYS A 634 -23.45 -15.30 -31.54
CA LYS A 634 -24.42 -15.04 -30.45
C LYS A 634 -25.21 -16.29 -30.04
N PRO A 635 -25.85 -17.03 -30.95
CA PRO A 635 -26.63 -18.19 -30.58
C PRO A 635 -25.77 -19.40 -30.17
N ASP A 636 -24.55 -19.53 -30.72
CA ASP A 636 -23.65 -20.65 -30.40
C ASP A 636 -22.16 -20.21 -30.43
N PRO A 637 -21.66 -19.58 -29.36
CA PRO A 637 -20.25 -19.20 -29.29
C PRO A 637 -19.29 -20.40 -29.25
N GLN A 638 -19.77 -21.59 -28.85
CA GLN A 638 -18.96 -22.82 -28.79
C GLN A 638 -18.65 -23.36 -30.18
N ALA A 639 -19.48 -23.07 -31.18
CA ALA A 639 -19.23 -23.46 -32.57
C ALA A 639 -17.90 -22.89 -33.11
N CYS A 640 -17.48 -21.73 -32.65
CA CYS A 640 -16.21 -21.10 -33.04
C CYS A 640 -15.01 -21.68 -32.30
N ALA A 641 -15.19 -22.08 -31.04
CA ALA A 641 -14.15 -22.60 -30.14
C ALA A 641 -13.56 -23.94 -30.64
N THR A 642 -14.26 -24.63 -31.50
CA THR A 642 -13.78 -25.89 -32.10
C THR A 642 -12.53 -25.65 -32.99
N CYS A 643 -12.40 -24.50 -33.65
CA CYS A 643 -11.27 -24.21 -34.53
C CYS A 643 -10.46 -22.99 -34.05
N HIS A 644 -11.04 -22.10 -33.23
CA HIS A 644 -10.39 -20.90 -32.78
C HIS A 644 -10.16 -20.94 -31.25
N ARG A 645 -8.94 -20.59 -30.83
CA ARG A 645 -8.64 -20.39 -29.42
C ARG A 645 -9.31 -19.08 -28.94
N THR A 646 -9.68 -19.01 -27.69
CA THR A 646 -10.26 -17.79 -27.06
C THR A 646 -9.38 -16.56 -27.28
N ALA A 647 -8.04 -16.73 -27.30
CA ALA A 647 -7.08 -15.67 -27.62
C ALA A 647 -7.32 -15.07 -29.00
N PHE A 648 -7.73 -15.87 -30.03
CA PHE A 648 -8.03 -15.37 -31.36
C PHE A 648 -9.20 -14.39 -31.38
N CYS A 649 -10.21 -14.63 -30.56
CA CYS A 649 -11.33 -13.69 -30.40
C CYS A 649 -10.87 -12.41 -29.71
N GLN A 650 -10.03 -12.53 -28.69
CA GLN A 650 -9.46 -11.40 -27.93
C GLN A 650 -8.54 -10.53 -28.77
N ASP A 651 -7.81 -11.11 -29.74
CA ASP A 651 -6.94 -10.35 -30.65
C ASP A 651 -7.71 -9.31 -31.46
N CYS A 652 -8.96 -9.61 -31.84
CA CYS A 652 -9.81 -8.67 -32.55
C CYS A 652 -10.68 -7.85 -31.59
N HIS A 653 -11.23 -8.48 -30.57
CA HIS A 653 -12.17 -7.82 -29.65
C HIS A 653 -11.49 -7.03 -28.52
N GLY A 654 -10.20 -7.24 -28.25
CA GLY A 654 -9.37 -6.41 -27.41
C GLY A 654 -9.91 -6.11 -26.00
N GLY A 655 -10.70 -7.03 -25.42
CA GLY A 655 -11.36 -6.82 -24.15
C GLY A 655 -12.64 -5.99 -24.20
N VAL A 656 -13.09 -5.57 -25.38
CA VAL A 656 -14.34 -4.83 -25.59
C VAL A 656 -15.52 -5.80 -25.66
N ALA A 657 -16.54 -5.55 -24.84
CA ALA A 657 -17.77 -6.35 -24.85
C ALA A 657 -18.51 -6.23 -26.20
N MET A 658 -18.82 -7.38 -26.80
CA MET A 658 -19.56 -7.44 -28.07
C MET A 658 -20.82 -8.31 -27.91
N PRO A 659 -21.98 -7.88 -28.35
CA PRO A 659 -22.29 -6.55 -28.91
C PRO A 659 -22.07 -5.43 -27.88
N HIS A 660 -21.77 -4.24 -28.38
CA HIS A 660 -21.63 -3.09 -27.51
C HIS A 660 -22.89 -2.90 -26.65
N PRO A 661 -22.76 -2.61 -25.35
CA PRO A 661 -23.92 -2.32 -24.50
C PRO A 661 -24.69 -1.10 -25.01
N ALA A 662 -25.97 -0.96 -24.61
CA ALA A 662 -26.86 0.08 -25.12
C ALA A 662 -26.38 1.53 -24.83
N ASP A 663 -25.59 1.68 -23.76
CA ASP A 663 -24.97 2.95 -23.34
C ASP A 663 -23.57 3.18 -23.94
N TRP A 664 -23.15 2.34 -24.89
CA TRP A 664 -21.80 2.39 -25.48
C TRP A 664 -21.41 3.77 -25.98
N VAL A 665 -22.33 4.48 -26.62
CA VAL A 665 -22.05 5.81 -27.21
C VAL A 665 -21.60 6.81 -26.15
N THR A 666 -22.11 6.69 -24.91
CA THR A 666 -21.73 7.55 -23.78
C THR A 666 -20.58 7.02 -22.96
N ALA A 667 -20.41 5.69 -22.92
CA ALA A 667 -19.43 5.01 -22.08
C ALA A 667 -18.12 4.63 -22.81
N HIS A 668 -18.07 4.68 -24.14
CA HIS A 668 -16.89 4.21 -24.91
C HIS A 668 -15.61 5.03 -24.65
N LYS A 669 -15.72 6.24 -24.13
CA LYS A 669 -14.58 7.11 -23.80
C LYS A 669 -13.54 6.41 -22.92
N ASP A 670 -13.99 5.70 -21.90
CA ASP A 670 -13.12 5.02 -20.97
C ASP A 670 -12.47 3.77 -21.60
N THR A 671 -13.22 3.09 -22.47
CA THR A 671 -12.74 1.89 -23.17
C THR A 671 -11.78 2.27 -24.31
N ALA A 672 -12.05 3.35 -25.03
CA ALA A 672 -11.19 3.83 -26.10
C ALA A 672 -9.82 4.33 -25.59
N SER A 673 -9.79 4.97 -24.41
CA SER A 673 -8.54 5.39 -23.76
C SER A 673 -7.71 4.20 -23.30
N PHE A 674 -8.34 3.12 -22.85
CA PHE A 674 -7.67 1.91 -22.38
C PHE A 674 -7.04 1.08 -23.54
N ALA A 675 -7.74 1.01 -24.68
CA ALA A 675 -7.29 0.27 -25.86
C ALA A 675 -6.40 1.10 -26.82
N ARG A 676 -6.08 2.36 -26.45
CA ARG A 676 -5.36 3.32 -27.33
C ARG A 676 -5.94 3.42 -28.75
N GLY A 677 -7.24 3.23 -28.91
CA GLY A 677 -7.96 3.34 -30.16
C GLY A 677 -7.68 2.22 -31.20
N SER A 678 -6.56 1.50 -31.09
CA SER A 678 -6.13 0.51 -32.12
C SER A 678 -7.07 -0.68 -32.27
N ALA A 679 -7.74 -1.11 -31.20
CA ALA A 679 -8.69 -2.22 -31.26
C ALA A 679 -9.97 -1.86 -32.04
N CYS A 680 -10.38 -0.61 -31.99
CA CYS A 680 -11.60 -0.12 -32.66
C CYS A 680 -11.42 -0.11 -34.18
N TYR A 681 -10.25 0.26 -34.71
CA TYR A 681 -9.98 0.36 -36.13
C TYR A 681 -9.86 -1.01 -36.83
N ARG A 682 -9.84 -2.10 -36.10
CA ARG A 682 -9.89 -3.45 -36.69
C ARG A 682 -11.26 -3.78 -37.26
N CYS A 683 -12.32 -3.16 -36.78
CA CYS A 683 -13.69 -3.39 -37.20
C CYS A 683 -14.41 -2.13 -37.72
N HIS A 684 -13.96 -0.94 -37.29
CA HIS A 684 -14.56 0.34 -37.64
C HIS A 684 -13.60 1.22 -38.41
N ASP A 685 -14.10 1.80 -39.54
CA ASP A 685 -13.39 2.83 -40.27
C ASP A 685 -13.64 4.19 -39.56
N TYR A 686 -12.56 4.91 -39.26
CA TYR A 686 -12.63 6.21 -38.58
C TYR A 686 -13.54 7.16 -39.35
N ALA A 687 -13.38 7.28 -40.66
CA ALA A 687 -14.16 8.19 -41.49
C ALA A 687 -15.66 7.88 -41.55
N LYS A 688 -16.06 6.63 -41.30
CA LYS A 688 -17.48 6.21 -41.35
C LYS A 688 -18.17 6.24 -40.01
N PHE A 689 -17.45 6.02 -38.90
CA PHE A 689 -18.05 5.83 -37.60
C PHE A 689 -17.62 6.89 -36.57
N CYS A 690 -16.33 7.16 -36.48
CA CYS A 690 -15.81 8.06 -35.42
C CYS A 690 -15.94 9.54 -35.84
N SER A 691 -15.73 9.83 -37.11
CA SER A 691 -15.78 11.21 -37.64
C SER A 691 -17.11 11.90 -37.46
N GLN A 692 -18.21 11.15 -37.37
CA GLN A 692 -19.56 11.70 -37.15
C GLN A 692 -19.67 12.47 -35.81
N CYS A 693 -18.88 12.10 -34.82
CA CYS A 693 -18.89 12.72 -33.48
C CYS A 693 -17.55 13.37 -33.10
N HIS A 694 -16.42 12.93 -33.68
CA HIS A 694 -15.07 13.33 -33.26
C HIS A 694 -14.30 14.21 -34.28
N GLY A 695 -14.91 14.55 -35.42
CA GLY A 695 -14.27 15.33 -36.47
C GLY A 695 -13.54 14.47 -37.51
N GLU A 696 -13.12 15.11 -38.62
CA GLU A 696 -12.64 14.41 -39.81
C GLU A 696 -11.23 13.83 -39.72
N THR A 697 -10.40 14.28 -38.77
CA THR A 697 -9.02 13.81 -38.62
C THR A 697 -8.84 12.95 -37.39
N PRO A 698 -8.27 11.72 -37.54
CA PRO A 698 -7.92 10.90 -36.38
C PRO A 698 -6.84 11.60 -35.53
N PRO A 699 -6.85 11.43 -34.18
CA PRO A 699 -5.76 11.88 -33.32
C PRO A 699 -4.42 11.29 -33.78
N GLU A 700 -3.34 12.07 -33.77
CA GLU A 700 -2.02 11.68 -34.31
C GLU A 700 -1.42 10.39 -33.71
N GLU A 701 -1.83 10.02 -32.49
CA GLU A 701 -1.36 8.81 -31.79
C GLU A 701 -2.05 7.51 -32.23
N SER A 702 -3.05 7.58 -33.13
CA SER A 702 -3.91 6.44 -33.49
C SER A 702 -3.63 5.83 -34.87
N LYS A 703 -2.58 6.27 -35.54
CA LYS A 703 -2.17 5.62 -36.81
C LYS A 703 -1.52 4.27 -36.50
N PRO A 704 -2.01 3.15 -37.06
CA PRO A 704 -1.30 1.89 -36.96
C PRO A 704 0.08 2.08 -37.58
N GLY A 705 1.12 1.75 -36.80
CA GLY A 705 2.50 1.77 -37.28
C GLY A 705 2.65 0.98 -38.58
N ALA A 706 3.34 1.55 -39.51
CA ALA A 706 3.71 0.94 -40.80
C ALA A 706 4.55 -0.32 -40.62
#